data_768cfc6e88953f31c3fd0fb0da4cd25a
#
_entry.id   768cfc6e88953f31c3fd0fb0da4cd25a
#
_cell.length_a   1.000
_cell.length_b   1.000
_cell.length_c   1.000
_cell.angle_alpha   90.00
_cell.angle_beta   90.00
_cell.angle_gamma   90.00
#
_symmetry.space_group_name_H-M   'P 1'
#
loop_
_entity.id
_entity.type
_entity.pdbx_description
1 polymer ?
#
loop_
_entity_poly.entity_id
_entity_poly.type
_entity_poly.pdbx_seq_one_letter_code
_entity_poly.pdbx_strand_id
1 'polypeptide(L)'
;MQKKNRTPEFWRYVGFLVILFGIFVWLVSGLINLQLNQSDEFVEKADDTKTKTIALRGKRGNISTSDSVIMAEDELIYNVTFQKDATDNTKTLYQRYTASILETIDIIEKNGGEIAVSFVIDRDPETHEWRFNFGSGVSDTVLETRERQWRSNNYLTNLNRYGTADQCIERLKDRYQITDDISEENMLKIMAIYSEMQMNIFNSQPIVIAKDVRYETVIEIETRSMMLPGMSIEIGTKRVYPRSNLASQIIGYTGAIPTRAMWLTLQAKGYSYNDTIGRDGIESSMEDWLTQNSSLRKGSRVVERDQMSRVVRELSYTAPQDGNNVKLTLNASYQQQAERCIAANVNSTRDLQEKNLASESWLEANKNDIHNRDWVKYPLALAEHGCLIVLDMQCRVLALANYPTYDLNMLVAGGKSAMAILGDARNLLLNYGIHARGTPGSIFKMVTGMGALSTGELKLTERISDMGYYTKYNQDLSTAPKCWINKNYRWQHANQTIVEGLTNSCNYFFYELSSRLGEERLYRYASLFGLTSKTGIDLPGEVRSVVGSQRTLYDPDRPVNEANQDTSLPIIVFNSIKKHLRNCGGFRDIYYDDERLSVCAKKLMDMAVRTNESDWLDSMRTILMEELNMSKEMVYLQSVIGDTYNYMNDIKWGGGQTILTGIGQSVTVLTPIAVARYVATVANGGKLYNVSLIDNITSPDGEILSQREPSLINTIPNADKYMHLIHEGMQGVADESGTAGKYFRNWPYQKQIAAKTGTAQVTSIDLENNSWFVCFVPYENPEIAIACFIPNGYSGSESCHAPKEFIEWYMNQKDLREVEITLPYGNMLAP
;
A
#
# COMPACT_ATOMS: atom_id res chain seq x y z
N MET A 1 66.50 -21.46 -82.57
CA MET A 1 65.80 -21.05 -81.33
C MET A 1 65.03 -22.16 -80.67
N GLN A 2 65.59 -22.84 -79.65
CA GLN A 2 64.91 -23.95 -78.98
C GLN A 2 63.87 -23.42 -78.01
N LYS A 3 62.57 -23.78 -78.19
CA LYS A 3 61.53 -23.57 -77.17
C LYS A 3 61.76 -24.57 -76.02
N LYS A 4 62.25 -24.07 -74.90
CA LYS A 4 62.30 -24.84 -73.64
C LYS A 4 60.88 -25.12 -73.17
N ASN A 5 60.40 -26.41 -73.40
CA ASN A 5 59.20 -26.85 -72.79
C ASN A 5 59.35 -26.79 -71.24
N ARG A 6 58.61 -25.94 -70.60
CA ARG A 6 58.52 -25.85 -69.12
C ARG A 6 57.78 -27.10 -68.67
N THR A 7 58.38 -27.85 -67.74
CA THR A 7 57.84 -29.12 -67.16
C THR A 7 56.54 -28.84 -66.35
N PRO A 8 55.64 -29.83 -66.21
CA PRO A 8 54.43 -29.72 -65.47
C PRO A 8 54.60 -29.31 -63.93
N GLU A 9 55.78 -29.61 -63.44
CA GLU A 9 56.19 -29.23 -62.09
C GLU A 9 56.34 -27.70 -61.91
N PHE A 10 56.86 -27.03 -62.94
CA PHE A 10 56.98 -25.55 -62.90
C PHE A 10 55.63 -24.88 -62.72
N TRP A 11 54.57 -25.34 -63.39
CA TRP A 11 53.23 -24.77 -63.27
C TRP A 11 52.57 -25.08 -61.89
N ARG A 12 52.91 -26.19 -61.27
CA ARG A 12 52.50 -26.48 -59.88
C ARG A 12 53.11 -25.53 -58.88
N TYR A 13 54.39 -25.25 -58.99
CA TYR A 13 55.04 -24.22 -58.12
C TYR A 13 54.52 -22.81 -58.36
N VAL A 14 54.22 -22.44 -59.61
CA VAL A 14 53.59 -21.13 -59.91
C VAL A 14 52.17 -21.08 -59.31
N GLY A 15 51.40 -22.15 -59.46
CA GLY A 15 50.06 -22.24 -58.85
C GLY A 15 50.10 -22.10 -57.30
N PHE A 16 51.08 -22.81 -56.69
CA PHE A 16 51.26 -22.70 -55.23
C PHE A 16 51.67 -21.29 -54.77
N LEU A 17 52.56 -20.64 -55.51
CA LEU A 17 52.99 -19.25 -55.27
C LEU A 17 51.86 -18.27 -55.45
N VAL A 18 50.96 -18.45 -56.39
CA VAL A 18 49.77 -17.60 -56.58
C VAL A 18 48.81 -17.75 -55.42
N ILE A 19 48.59 -18.99 -54.97
CA ILE A 19 47.73 -19.26 -53.76
C ILE A 19 48.36 -18.60 -52.52
N LEU A 20 49.67 -18.78 -52.31
CA LEU A 20 50.39 -18.19 -51.17
C LEU A 20 50.33 -16.66 -51.24
N PHE A 21 50.50 -16.07 -52.40
CA PHE A 21 50.36 -14.64 -52.61
C PHE A 21 48.91 -14.15 -52.37
N GLY A 22 47.91 -14.91 -52.80
CA GLY A 22 46.50 -14.64 -52.51
C GLY A 22 46.21 -14.64 -50.99
N ILE A 23 46.71 -15.65 -50.26
CA ILE A 23 46.61 -15.70 -48.80
C ILE A 23 47.35 -14.53 -48.16
N PHE A 24 48.54 -14.20 -48.64
CA PHE A 24 49.27 -13.06 -48.13
C PHE A 24 48.55 -11.73 -48.35
N VAL A 25 47.98 -11.47 -49.52
CA VAL A 25 47.17 -10.26 -49.81
C VAL A 25 45.94 -10.23 -48.94
N TRP A 26 45.24 -11.39 -48.75
CA TRP A 26 44.11 -11.47 -47.86
C TRP A 26 44.45 -11.15 -46.40
N LEU A 27 45.57 -11.68 -45.87
CA LEU A 27 46.09 -11.37 -44.54
C LEU A 27 46.50 -9.90 -44.38
N VAL A 28 47.19 -9.33 -45.39
CA VAL A 28 47.55 -7.92 -45.37
C VAL A 28 46.34 -6.99 -45.43
N SER A 29 45.32 -7.35 -46.26
CA SER A 29 44.05 -6.62 -46.33
C SER A 29 43.29 -6.72 -45.01
N GLY A 30 43.30 -7.88 -44.37
CA GLY A 30 42.73 -8.07 -43.03
C GLY A 30 43.45 -7.18 -41.98
N LEU A 31 44.78 -7.16 -42.04
CA LEU A 31 45.60 -6.35 -41.13
C LEU A 31 45.36 -4.84 -41.35
N ILE A 32 45.27 -4.39 -42.58
CA ILE A 32 44.94 -3.00 -42.96
C ILE A 32 43.55 -2.62 -42.44
N ASN A 33 42.56 -3.51 -42.63
CA ASN A 33 41.22 -3.27 -42.12
C ASN A 33 41.17 -3.17 -40.58
N LEU A 34 41.89 -4.01 -39.86
CA LEU A 34 42.02 -3.98 -38.41
C LEU A 34 42.75 -2.71 -37.93
N GLN A 35 43.86 -2.33 -38.60
CA GLN A 35 44.70 -1.21 -38.15
C GLN A 35 44.26 0.18 -38.62
N LEU A 36 43.57 0.31 -39.76
CA LEU A 36 43.15 1.60 -40.28
C LEU A 36 41.66 1.86 -40.18
N ASN A 37 40.81 0.85 -40.39
CA ASN A 37 39.38 1.04 -40.38
C ASN A 37 38.71 0.72 -39.02
N GLN A 38 39.33 -0.16 -38.21
CA GLN A 38 38.82 -0.53 -36.92
C GLN A 38 39.71 -0.10 -35.75
N SER A 39 40.75 0.66 -36.05
CA SER A 39 41.73 1.16 -35.05
C SER A 39 41.03 1.91 -33.92
N ASP A 40 40.14 2.85 -34.27
CA ASP A 40 39.46 3.70 -33.30
C ASP A 40 38.51 2.89 -32.41
N GLU A 41 37.81 1.90 -33.01
CA GLU A 41 36.94 0.99 -32.24
C GLU A 41 37.73 0.06 -31.29
N PHE A 42 38.93 -0.40 -31.72
CA PHE A 42 39.78 -1.22 -30.84
C PHE A 42 40.50 -0.40 -29.79
N VAL A 43 40.87 0.85 -30.08
CA VAL A 43 41.41 1.79 -29.09
C VAL A 43 40.34 2.11 -28.05
N GLU A 44 39.11 2.43 -28.47
CA GLU A 44 38.00 2.67 -27.55
C GLU A 44 37.70 1.44 -26.69
N LYS A 45 37.66 0.25 -27.25
CA LYS A 45 37.50 -1.03 -26.49
C LYS A 45 38.69 -1.31 -25.55
N ALA A 46 39.88 -0.95 -25.96
CA ALA A 46 41.08 -1.12 -25.12
C ALA A 46 41.09 -0.11 -23.95
N ASP A 47 40.64 1.11 -24.18
CA ASP A 47 40.50 2.15 -23.14
C ASP A 47 39.30 1.82 -22.20
N ASP A 48 38.20 1.32 -22.72
CA ASP A 48 37.09 0.79 -21.91
C ASP A 48 37.54 -0.40 -21.04
N THR A 49 38.47 -1.20 -21.49
CA THR A 49 39.01 -2.34 -20.71
C THR A 49 39.98 -1.86 -19.61
N LYS A 50 40.66 -0.74 -19.83
CA LYS A 50 41.62 -0.17 -18.87
C LYS A 50 40.96 0.76 -17.86
N THR A 51 39.85 1.38 -18.24
CA THR A 51 39.13 2.32 -17.37
C THR A 51 37.89 1.67 -16.77
N LYS A 52 37.58 1.98 -15.53
CA LYS A 52 36.33 1.58 -14.89
C LYS A 52 35.68 2.76 -14.21
N THR A 53 34.39 2.97 -14.52
CA THR A 53 33.58 3.91 -13.80
C THR A 53 32.91 3.21 -12.60
N ILE A 54 33.25 3.69 -11.41
CA ILE A 54 32.64 3.26 -10.15
C ILE A 54 31.56 4.30 -9.81
N ALA A 55 30.30 3.89 -9.73
CA ALA A 55 29.21 4.76 -9.31
C ALA A 55 29.31 5.01 -7.80
N LEU A 56 29.24 6.28 -7.41
CA LEU A 56 29.20 6.71 -6.02
C LEU A 56 27.78 7.12 -5.66
N ARG A 57 27.38 6.83 -4.43
CA ARG A 57 26.03 7.12 -3.93
C ARG A 57 26.12 8.09 -2.77
N GLY A 58 25.25 9.09 -2.75
CA GLY A 58 24.98 9.92 -1.59
C GLY A 58 24.04 9.24 -0.59
N LYS A 59 23.54 10.00 0.36
CA LYS A 59 22.50 9.59 1.30
C LYS A 59 21.11 9.78 0.69
N ARG A 60 20.16 8.93 1.05
CA ARG A 60 18.74 9.17 0.80
C ARG A 60 18.26 10.33 1.67
N GLY A 61 17.38 11.19 1.14
CA GLY A 61 16.86 12.35 1.84
C GLY A 61 16.11 11.96 3.13
N ASN A 62 16.11 12.86 4.09
CA ASN A 62 15.44 12.66 5.37
C ASN A 62 13.93 12.88 5.23
N ILE A 63 13.15 12.17 6.06
CA ILE A 63 11.73 12.43 6.27
C ILE A 63 11.56 12.96 7.69
N SER A 64 10.94 14.14 7.81
CA SER A 64 10.71 14.77 9.10
C SER A 64 9.25 15.24 9.26
N THR A 65 8.81 15.36 10.49
CA THR A 65 7.48 15.90 10.85
C THR A 65 7.48 17.43 10.87
N SER A 66 6.29 18.05 11.04
CA SER A 66 6.12 19.50 11.12
C SER A 66 6.85 20.11 12.34
N ASP A 67 6.96 19.36 13.44
CA ASP A 67 7.71 19.68 14.65
C ASP A 67 9.19 19.22 14.57
N SER A 68 9.68 18.94 13.34
CA SER A 68 11.08 18.63 13.02
C SER A 68 11.66 17.37 13.68
N VAL A 69 10.81 16.41 14.03
CA VAL A 69 11.26 15.09 14.48
C VAL A 69 11.62 14.25 13.25
N ILE A 70 12.82 13.68 13.23
CA ILE A 70 13.28 12.80 12.16
C ILE A 70 12.56 11.46 12.26
N MET A 71 11.91 11.08 11.17
CA MET A 71 11.18 9.82 11.04
C MET A 71 11.96 8.78 10.24
N ALA A 72 12.75 9.22 9.28
CA ALA A 72 13.63 8.37 8.49
C ALA A 72 14.87 9.13 8.05
N GLU A 73 16.05 8.51 8.22
CA GLU A 73 17.35 9.05 7.81
C GLU A 73 18.29 7.94 7.38
N ASP A 74 19.39 8.31 6.70
CA ASP A 74 20.45 7.39 6.34
C ASP A 74 21.64 7.54 7.29
N GLU A 75 21.98 6.46 7.99
CA GLU A 75 23.22 6.34 8.76
C GLU A 75 24.36 5.81 7.88
N LEU A 76 25.57 6.29 8.10
CA LEU A 76 26.76 5.75 7.45
C LEU A 76 27.12 4.44 8.14
N ILE A 77 27.36 3.42 7.32
CA ILE A 77 27.78 2.09 7.78
C ILE A 77 29.06 1.68 7.06
N TYR A 78 29.79 0.75 7.67
CA TYR A 78 30.98 0.16 7.08
C TYR A 78 30.68 -1.28 6.67
N ASN A 79 30.93 -1.59 5.39
CA ASN A 79 30.76 -2.92 4.84
C ASN A 79 32.12 -3.54 4.54
N VAL A 80 32.27 -4.81 4.84
CA VAL A 80 33.45 -5.58 4.40
C VAL A 80 33.14 -6.16 3.04
N THR A 81 34.01 -5.90 2.07
CA THR A 81 33.83 -6.37 0.70
C THR A 81 34.96 -7.27 0.27
N PHE A 82 34.66 -8.20 -0.63
CA PHE A 82 35.63 -9.09 -1.26
C PHE A 82 35.61 -8.98 -2.76
N GLN A 83 36.79 -8.85 -3.37
CA GLN A 83 36.98 -8.87 -4.80
C GLN A 83 38.17 -9.74 -5.18
N LYS A 84 37.93 -10.78 -6.00
CA LYS A 84 38.99 -11.62 -6.58
C LYS A 84 39.52 -11.00 -7.87
N ASP A 85 40.81 -11.18 -8.12
CA ASP A 85 41.39 -10.93 -9.44
C ASP A 85 40.76 -11.86 -10.50
N ALA A 86 40.16 -11.27 -11.52
CA ALA A 86 39.42 -12.02 -12.55
C ALA A 86 40.36 -12.82 -13.49
N THR A 87 41.62 -12.44 -13.57
CA THR A 87 42.59 -13.01 -14.55
C THR A 87 43.34 -14.20 -13.98
N ASP A 88 43.45 -14.33 -12.66
CA ASP A 88 44.23 -15.39 -12.02
C ASP A 88 43.27 -16.44 -11.37
N ASN A 89 43.37 -17.68 -11.86
CA ASN A 89 42.64 -18.83 -11.39
C ASN A 89 43.57 -19.99 -10.93
N THR A 90 44.79 -19.67 -10.51
CA THR A 90 45.76 -20.65 -10.03
C THR A 90 45.38 -21.19 -8.65
N LYS A 91 45.75 -22.47 -8.37
CA LYS A 91 45.50 -23.07 -7.05
C LYS A 91 46.16 -22.24 -5.93
N THR A 92 47.36 -21.74 -6.15
CA THR A 92 48.08 -20.90 -5.19
C THR A 92 47.31 -19.62 -4.82
N LEU A 93 46.64 -19.01 -5.79
CA LEU A 93 45.87 -17.81 -5.53
C LEU A 93 44.59 -18.14 -4.73
N TYR A 94 43.91 -19.24 -5.06
CA TYR A 94 42.77 -19.71 -4.26
C TYR A 94 43.18 -20.02 -2.81
N GLN A 95 44.33 -20.65 -2.57
CA GLN A 95 44.85 -20.87 -1.21
C GLN A 95 45.00 -19.54 -0.45
N ARG A 96 45.57 -18.51 -1.07
CA ARG A 96 45.75 -17.19 -0.47
C ARG A 96 44.41 -16.49 -0.18
N TYR A 97 43.48 -16.54 -1.13
CA TYR A 97 42.17 -15.94 -0.91
C TYR A 97 41.34 -16.68 0.15
N THR A 98 41.39 -18.02 0.17
CA THR A 98 40.69 -18.83 1.18
C THR A 98 41.23 -18.51 2.58
N ALA A 99 42.56 -18.38 2.75
CA ALA A 99 43.15 -17.95 4.01
C ALA A 99 42.74 -16.53 4.39
N SER A 100 42.71 -15.59 3.43
CA SER A 100 42.24 -14.22 3.66
C SER A 100 40.78 -14.16 4.06
N ILE A 101 39.91 -14.94 3.40
CA ILE A 101 38.47 -15.04 3.73
C ILE A 101 38.32 -15.60 5.14
N LEU A 102 39.01 -16.68 5.48
CA LEU A 102 38.92 -17.32 6.80
C LEU A 102 39.33 -16.34 7.91
N GLU A 103 40.50 -15.69 7.77
CA GLU A 103 40.97 -14.68 8.75
C GLU A 103 39.98 -13.50 8.85
N THR A 104 39.39 -13.07 7.74
CA THR A 104 38.39 -11.99 7.74
C THR A 104 37.09 -12.42 8.44
N ILE A 105 36.62 -13.66 8.24
CA ILE A 105 35.47 -14.22 8.98
C ILE A 105 35.75 -14.17 10.49
N ASP A 106 36.93 -14.64 10.92
CA ASP A 106 37.30 -14.63 12.32
C ASP A 106 37.34 -13.21 12.92
N ILE A 107 37.85 -12.22 12.16
CA ILE A 107 37.85 -10.82 12.59
C ILE A 107 36.43 -10.28 12.75
N ILE A 108 35.56 -10.55 11.77
CA ILE A 108 34.17 -10.07 11.78
C ILE A 108 33.43 -10.66 12.98
N GLU A 109 33.51 -11.98 13.18
CA GLU A 109 32.75 -12.68 14.23
C GLU A 109 33.29 -12.36 15.63
N LYS A 110 34.60 -12.28 15.81
CA LYS A 110 35.27 -11.83 17.04
C LYS A 110 34.74 -10.46 17.49
N ASN A 111 34.49 -9.57 16.57
CA ASN A 111 33.97 -8.22 16.83
C ASN A 111 32.42 -8.15 16.82
N GLY A 112 31.73 -9.31 16.80
CA GLY A 112 30.29 -9.42 16.92
C GLY A 112 29.52 -9.06 15.63
N GLY A 113 30.17 -9.12 14.47
CA GLY A 113 29.53 -9.03 13.15
C GLY A 113 29.11 -10.40 12.63
N GLU A 114 28.30 -10.41 11.58
CA GLU A 114 27.81 -11.61 10.91
C GLU A 114 28.14 -11.58 9.42
N ILE A 115 28.33 -12.77 8.82
CA ILE A 115 28.52 -12.91 7.39
C ILE A 115 27.17 -12.75 6.68
N ALA A 116 27.10 -11.81 5.74
CA ALA A 116 25.87 -11.41 5.07
C ALA A 116 25.43 -12.33 3.91
N VAL A 117 26.26 -13.32 3.55
CA VAL A 117 25.99 -14.29 2.49
C VAL A 117 25.74 -15.66 3.05
N SER A 118 24.78 -16.40 2.47
CA SER A 118 24.46 -17.79 2.87
C SER A 118 24.66 -18.74 1.71
N PHE A 119 25.09 -19.96 2.05
CA PHE A 119 25.28 -21.00 1.03
C PHE A 119 23.96 -21.72 0.75
N VAL A 120 23.76 -22.12 -0.50
CA VAL A 120 22.54 -22.81 -0.96
C VAL A 120 22.51 -24.32 -0.69
N ILE A 121 23.55 -24.86 -0.10
CA ILE A 121 23.59 -26.25 0.36
C ILE A 121 23.75 -26.23 1.87
N ASP A 122 22.86 -26.91 2.57
CA ASP A 122 22.89 -27.10 4.02
C ASP A 122 22.75 -28.58 4.40
N ARG A 123 22.85 -28.87 5.70
CA ARG A 123 22.54 -30.20 6.19
C ARG A 123 21.06 -30.30 6.54
N ASP A 124 20.44 -31.36 6.11
CA ASP A 124 19.09 -31.69 6.54
C ASP A 124 19.07 -31.89 8.06
N PRO A 125 18.16 -31.23 8.79
CA PRO A 125 18.12 -31.32 10.25
C PRO A 125 17.84 -32.73 10.81
N GLU A 126 17.13 -33.56 10.02
CA GLU A 126 16.72 -34.93 10.46
C GLU A 126 17.70 -36.01 10.01
N THR A 127 18.11 -35.96 8.72
CA THR A 127 18.99 -37.01 8.13
C THR A 127 20.46 -36.70 8.24
N HIS A 128 20.83 -35.43 8.51
CA HIS A 128 22.19 -34.91 8.47
C HIS A 128 22.92 -35.07 7.12
N GLU A 129 22.17 -35.37 6.05
CA GLU A 129 22.69 -35.41 4.67
C GLU A 129 22.74 -34.02 4.04
N TRP A 130 23.66 -33.81 3.08
CA TRP A 130 23.72 -32.57 2.34
C TRP A 130 22.54 -32.44 1.36
N ARG A 131 21.84 -31.31 1.41
CA ARG A 131 20.73 -31.01 0.50
C ARG A 131 20.81 -29.59 -0.06
N PHE A 132 20.18 -29.39 -1.22
CA PHE A 132 19.98 -28.04 -1.75
C PHE A 132 18.84 -27.34 -1.03
N ASN A 133 19.08 -26.08 -0.63
CA ASN A 133 18.14 -25.23 0.05
C ASN A 133 18.03 -23.87 -0.68
N PHE A 134 17.13 -23.79 -1.65
CA PHE A 134 16.84 -22.57 -2.42
C PHE A 134 15.66 -21.78 -1.85
N GLY A 135 15.26 -22.03 -0.61
CA GLY A 135 14.16 -21.40 0.12
C GLY A 135 12.90 -22.26 0.13
N SER A 136 12.00 -21.93 1.07
CA SER A 136 10.71 -22.61 1.26
C SER A 136 9.55 -21.78 0.69
N GLY A 137 8.41 -22.43 0.42
CA GLY A 137 7.18 -21.75 -0.02
C GLY A 137 7.11 -21.38 -1.49
N VAL A 138 8.00 -21.93 -2.33
CA VAL A 138 7.99 -21.79 -3.79
C VAL A 138 7.72 -23.12 -4.48
N SER A 139 7.21 -23.10 -5.74
CA SER A 139 6.93 -24.32 -6.48
C SER A 139 8.21 -25.05 -6.89
N ASP A 140 8.11 -26.38 -7.06
CA ASP A 140 9.23 -27.25 -7.49
C ASP A 140 9.90 -26.76 -8.78
N THR A 141 9.12 -26.28 -9.74
CA THR A 141 9.65 -25.71 -11.00
C THR A 141 10.56 -24.50 -10.77
N VAL A 142 10.23 -23.68 -9.77
CA VAL A 142 11.07 -22.52 -9.40
C VAL A 142 12.35 -22.98 -8.70
N LEU A 143 12.26 -23.97 -7.81
CA LEU A 143 13.42 -24.57 -7.14
C LEU A 143 14.39 -25.19 -8.15
N GLU A 144 13.90 -26.01 -9.09
CA GLU A 144 14.70 -26.59 -10.17
C GLU A 144 15.38 -25.52 -11.05
N THR A 145 14.66 -24.41 -11.32
CA THR A 145 15.22 -23.30 -12.10
C THR A 145 16.35 -22.61 -11.37
N ARG A 146 16.18 -22.36 -10.05
CA ARG A 146 17.22 -21.77 -9.20
C ARG A 146 18.44 -22.67 -9.07
N GLU A 147 18.23 -23.96 -8.88
CA GLU A 147 19.31 -24.95 -8.83
C GLU A 147 20.10 -25.01 -10.14
N ARG A 148 19.41 -25.09 -11.27
CA ARG A 148 20.04 -25.07 -12.60
C ARG A 148 20.87 -23.84 -12.84
N GLN A 149 20.34 -22.66 -12.49
CA GLN A 149 21.05 -21.38 -12.61
C GLN A 149 22.29 -21.35 -11.71
N TRP A 150 22.18 -21.77 -10.46
CA TRP A 150 23.31 -21.83 -9.52
C TRP A 150 24.41 -22.78 -10.01
N ARG A 151 24.03 -23.98 -10.48
CA ARG A 151 24.95 -24.95 -11.06
C ARG A 151 25.68 -24.39 -12.29
N SER A 152 24.96 -23.69 -13.16
CA SER A 152 25.54 -23.01 -14.32
C SER A 152 26.56 -21.98 -13.93
N ASN A 153 26.22 -21.11 -12.98
CA ASN A 153 27.12 -20.06 -12.49
C ASN A 153 28.39 -20.61 -11.84
N ASN A 154 28.27 -21.75 -11.14
CA ASN A 154 29.37 -22.42 -10.48
C ASN A 154 30.11 -23.48 -11.32
N TYR A 155 29.80 -23.59 -12.63
CA TYR A 155 30.36 -24.58 -13.53
C TYR A 155 30.21 -26.06 -13.06
N LEU A 156 29.04 -26.37 -12.51
CA LEU A 156 28.65 -27.69 -11.99
C LEU A 156 27.49 -28.31 -12.79
N THR A 157 27.46 -28.11 -14.10
CA THR A 157 26.37 -28.54 -14.99
C THR A 157 26.38 -30.02 -15.36
N ASN A 158 27.49 -30.71 -15.13
CA ASN A 158 27.60 -32.16 -15.43
C ASN A 158 26.96 -32.97 -14.28
N LEU A 159 25.69 -33.33 -14.44
CA LEU A 159 24.91 -34.08 -13.44
C LEU A 159 25.43 -35.49 -13.15
N ASN A 160 26.19 -36.13 -14.08
CA ASN A 160 26.84 -37.43 -13.83
C ASN A 160 27.98 -37.32 -12.82
N ARG A 161 28.59 -36.11 -12.71
CA ARG A 161 29.71 -35.84 -11.81
C ARG A 161 29.32 -35.01 -10.57
N TYR A 162 28.32 -34.19 -10.70
CA TYR A 162 27.95 -33.20 -9.69
C TYR A 162 26.42 -33.24 -9.45
N GLY A 163 25.80 -34.43 -9.58
CA GLY A 163 24.34 -34.57 -9.45
C GLY A 163 23.82 -34.41 -8.01
N THR A 164 24.65 -34.77 -7.00
CA THR A 164 24.27 -34.65 -5.59
C THR A 164 24.90 -33.42 -4.93
N ALA A 165 24.35 -33.00 -3.81
CA ALA A 165 24.91 -31.92 -3.01
C ALA A 165 26.32 -32.21 -2.49
N ASP A 166 26.56 -33.48 -2.04
CA ASP A 166 27.90 -33.93 -1.60
C ASP A 166 28.94 -33.78 -2.70
N GLN A 167 28.63 -34.21 -3.90
CA GLN A 167 29.54 -34.11 -5.05
C GLN A 167 29.84 -32.65 -5.39
N CYS A 168 28.88 -31.74 -5.21
CA CYS A 168 29.10 -30.32 -5.41
C CYS A 168 30.03 -29.76 -4.34
N ILE A 169 29.82 -30.08 -3.07
CA ILE A 169 30.68 -29.65 -1.96
C ILE A 169 32.12 -30.13 -2.18
N GLU A 170 32.35 -31.40 -2.45
CA GLU A 170 33.70 -31.95 -2.66
C GLU A 170 34.41 -31.26 -3.85
N ARG A 171 33.68 -30.97 -4.93
CA ARG A 171 34.22 -30.22 -6.08
C ARG A 171 34.60 -28.79 -5.72
N LEU A 172 33.79 -28.12 -4.93
CA LEU A 172 34.03 -26.75 -4.49
C LEU A 172 35.19 -26.66 -3.47
N LYS A 173 35.31 -27.65 -2.59
CA LYS A 173 36.47 -27.80 -1.69
C LYS A 173 37.79 -27.88 -2.48
N ASP A 174 37.89 -28.78 -3.47
CA ASP A 174 39.10 -28.89 -4.33
C ASP A 174 39.35 -27.59 -5.10
N ARG A 175 38.31 -26.98 -5.71
CA ARG A 175 38.45 -25.74 -6.46
C ARG A 175 38.98 -24.59 -5.64
N TYR A 176 38.41 -24.39 -4.45
CA TYR A 176 38.70 -23.25 -3.59
C TYR A 176 39.83 -23.56 -2.59
N GLN A 177 40.42 -24.76 -2.70
CA GLN A 177 41.53 -25.20 -1.84
C GLN A 177 41.20 -25.12 -0.34
N ILE A 178 39.97 -25.52 0.01
CA ILE A 178 39.50 -25.58 1.40
C ILE A 178 40.03 -26.88 2.00
N THR A 179 40.80 -26.78 3.08
CA THR A 179 41.45 -27.92 3.75
C THR A 179 40.52 -28.53 4.80
N ASP A 180 40.79 -29.81 5.21
CA ASP A 180 39.90 -30.53 6.14
C ASP A 180 40.03 -30.08 7.59
N ASP A 181 40.99 -29.23 7.91
CA ASP A 181 41.16 -28.60 9.23
C ASP A 181 40.21 -27.39 9.45
N ILE A 182 39.55 -26.88 8.40
CA ILE A 182 38.58 -25.82 8.48
C ILE A 182 37.22 -26.40 8.96
N SER A 183 36.59 -25.76 9.97
CA SER A 183 35.30 -26.17 10.47
C SER A 183 34.24 -26.20 9.35
N GLU A 184 33.24 -27.09 9.45
CA GLU A 184 32.16 -27.20 8.50
C GLU A 184 31.40 -25.84 8.34
N GLU A 185 31.22 -25.12 9.43
CA GLU A 185 30.56 -23.79 9.40
C GLU A 185 31.37 -22.79 8.59
N ASN A 186 32.67 -22.65 8.81
CA ASN A 186 33.55 -21.77 8.07
C ASN A 186 33.70 -22.21 6.62
N MET A 187 33.73 -23.50 6.35
CA MET A 187 33.71 -24.06 4.99
C MET A 187 32.48 -23.56 4.21
N LEU A 188 31.27 -23.63 4.81
CA LEU A 188 30.05 -23.16 4.16
C LEU A 188 30.07 -21.64 3.95
N LYS A 189 30.57 -20.85 4.90
CA LYS A 189 30.74 -19.40 4.74
C LYS A 189 31.70 -19.06 3.60
N ILE A 190 32.84 -19.74 3.49
CA ILE A 190 33.81 -19.55 2.39
C ILE A 190 33.16 -19.92 1.05
N MET A 191 32.43 -21.03 0.96
CA MET A 191 31.74 -21.45 -0.25
C MET A 191 30.63 -20.47 -0.63
N ALA A 192 29.92 -19.89 0.33
CA ALA A 192 28.91 -18.84 0.10
C ALA A 192 29.53 -17.60 -0.53
N ILE A 193 30.66 -17.12 0.02
CA ILE A 193 31.39 -15.95 -0.50
C ILE A 193 31.88 -16.19 -1.93
N TYR A 194 32.47 -17.34 -2.22
CA TYR A 194 32.90 -17.66 -3.58
C TYR A 194 31.73 -17.85 -4.54
N SER A 195 30.62 -18.46 -4.10
CA SER A 195 29.42 -18.63 -4.92
C SER A 195 28.80 -17.29 -5.29
N GLU A 196 28.69 -16.38 -4.35
CA GLU A 196 28.17 -15.01 -4.58
C GLU A 196 29.10 -14.23 -5.53
N MET A 197 30.42 -14.34 -5.33
CA MET A 197 31.40 -13.75 -6.23
C MET A 197 31.24 -14.33 -7.66
N GLN A 198 31.03 -15.62 -7.80
CA GLN A 198 30.90 -16.27 -9.09
C GLN A 198 29.63 -15.81 -9.84
N MET A 199 28.54 -15.56 -9.13
CA MET A 199 27.32 -14.99 -9.71
C MET A 199 27.54 -13.54 -10.19
N ASN A 200 28.44 -12.80 -9.56
CA ASN A 200 28.73 -11.41 -9.85
C ASN A 200 30.02 -11.19 -10.71
N ILE A 201 30.67 -12.27 -11.17
CA ILE A 201 31.98 -12.22 -11.84
C ILE A 201 31.98 -11.33 -13.09
N PHE A 202 30.90 -11.29 -13.83
CA PHE A 202 30.75 -10.46 -15.05
C PHE A 202 30.57 -8.96 -14.71
N ASN A 203 30.14 -8.63 -13.51
CA ASN A 203 29.95 -7.24 -13.11
C ASN A 203 31.26 -6.60 -12.61
N SER A 204 32.29 -7.41 -12.34
CA SER A 204 33.60 -6.96 -11.81
C SER A 204 33.47 -6.02 -10.59
N GLN A 205 32.43 -6.18 -9.79
CA GLN A 205 32.20 -5.40 -8.58
C GLN A 205 32.57 -6.23 -7.35
N PRO A 206 33.08 -5.60 -6.29
CA PRO A 206 33.23 -6.25 -5.00
C PRO A 206 31.90 -6.80 -4.52
N ILE A 207 31.91 -7.94 -3.86
CA ILE A 207 30.74 -8.44 -3.15
C ILE A 207 30.80 -8.04 -1.69
N VAL A 208 29.66 -7.69 -1.10
CA VAL A 208 29.57 -7.37 0.32
C VAL A 208 29.46 -8.68 1.12
N ILE A 209 30.47 -8.97 1.96
CA ILE A 209 30.52 -10.18 2.76
C ILE A 209 30.04 -9.97 4.22
N ALA A 210 30.14 -8.74 4.73
CA ALA A 210 29.52 -8.35 5.99
C ALA A 210 29.07 -6.89 5.89
N LYS A 211 27.92 -6.59 6.49
CA LYS A 211 27.30 -5.25 6.48
C LYS A 211 27.32 -4.67 7.90
N ASP A 212 27.39 -3.33 7.97
CA ASP A 212 27.24 -2.59 9.21
C ASP A 212 28.19 -3.12 10.33
N VAL A 213 29.46 -3.35 9.95
CA VAL A 213 30.48 -3.84 10.87
C VAL A 213 30.93 -2.74 11.82
N ARG A 214 31.33 -3.14 13.04
CA ARG A 214 31.85 -2.22 14.05
C ARG A 214 33.19 -1.61 13.62
N TYR A 215 33.48 -0.43 14.17
CA TYR A 215 34.69 0.30 13.83
C TYR A 215 35.96 -0.47 14.18
N GLU A 216 35.93 -1.35 15.21
CA GLU A 216 37.03 -2.25 15.55
C GLU A 216 37.38 -3.21 14.39
N THR A 217 36.37 -3.75 13.71
CA THR A 217 36.53 -4.57 12.50
C THR A 217 37.19 -3.79 11.38
N VAL A 218 36.77 -2.54 11.18
CA VAL A 218 37.36 -1.65 10.16
C VAL A 218 38.83 -1.44 10.41
N ILE A 219 39.21 -1.08 11.64
CA ILE A 219 40.63 -0.85 12.02
C ILE A 219 41.45 -2.13 11.79
N GLU A 220 40.95 -3.29 12.22
CA GLU A 220 41.67 -4.56 12.14
C GLU A 220 41.91 -5.00 10.69
N ILE A 221 40.90 -4.87 9.81
CA ILE A 221 40.99 -5.20 8.39
C ILE A 221 41.92 -4.19 7.65
N GLU A 222 41.74 -2.89 7.85
CA GLU A 222 42.58 -1.88 7.20
C GLU A 222 44.06 -1.97 7.60
N THR A 223 44.32 -2.22 8.89
CA THR A 223 45.69 -2.41 9.39
C THR A 223 46.38 -3.64 8.77
N ARG A 224 45.60 -4.71 8.49
CA ARG A 224 46.05 -5.96 7.88
C ARG A 224 45.83 -6.05 6.38
N SER A 225 45.45 -4.97 5.71
CA SER A 225 45.03 -4.96 4.28
C SER A 225 46.05 -5.62 3.35
N MET A 226 47.35 -5.45 3.61
CA MET A 226 48.44 -6.13 2.85
C MET A 226 48.43 -7.66 3.05
N MET A 227 47.96 -8.18 4.17
CA MET A 227 47.88 -9.60 4.50
C MET A 227 46.55 -10.23 4.10
N LEU A 228 45.53 -9.41 3.83
CA LEU A 228 44.15 -9.82 3.47
C LEU A 228 43.83 -9.51 1.99
N PRO A 229 44.49 -10.20 1.03
CA PRO A 229 44.28 -9.92 -0.39
C PRO A 229 42.81 -10.10 -0.77
N GLY A 230 42.32 -9.15 -1.53
CA GLY A 230 40.92 -9.11 -2.02
C GLY A 230 39.93 -8.48 -1.06
N MET A 231 40.27 -8.24 0.19
CA MET A 231 39.40 -7.58 1.17
C MET A 231 39.56 -6.07 1.12
N SER A 232 38.43 -5.37 1.32
CA SER A 232 38.38 -3.89 1.45
C SER A 232 37.19 -3.44 2.26
N ILE A 233 37.29 -2.23 2.79
CA ILE A 233 36.15 -1.58 3.46
C ILE A 233 35.46 -0.64 2.48
N GLU A 234 34.13 -0.72 2.40
CA GLU A 234 33.29 0.19 1.64
C GLU A 234 32.34 0.92 2.58
N ILE A 235 32.28 2.24 2.45
CA ILE A 235 31.31 3.06 3.18
C ILE A 235 29.98 2.96 2.43
N GLY A 236 28.97 2.48 3.11
CA GLY A 236 27.59 2.40 2.62
C GLY A 236 26.64 3.26 3.44
N THR A 237 25.38 3.21 3.10
CA THR A 237 24.32 3.82 3.90
C THR A 237 23.30 2.76 4.30
N LYS A 238 22.71 2.93 5.48
CA LYS A 238 21.61 2.13 6.01
C LYS A 238 20.45 3.04 6.34
N ARG A 239 19.29 2.75 5.78
CA ARG A 239 18.05 3.46 6.14
C ARG A 239 17.64 3.08 7.54
N VAL A 240 17.44 4.08 8.39
CA VAL A 240 17.05 3.92 9.79
C VAL A 240 15.80 4.74 10.06
N TYR A 241 14.92 4.18 10.88
CA TYR A 241 13.68 4.80 11.35
C TYR A 241 13.79 5.02 12.86
N PRO A 242 14.27 6.20 13.33
CA PRO A 242 14.51 6.45 14.76
C PRO A 242 13.27 6.30 15.64
N ARG A 243 12.07 6.49 15.05
CA ARG A 243 10.77 6.29 15.68
C ARG A 243 10.06 5.09 15.04
N SER A 244 10.65 3.92 15.15
CA SER A 244 10.38 2.73 14.33
C SER A 244 8.91 2.30 14.25
N ASN A 245 8.12 2.49 15.32
CA ASN A 245 6.71 2.12 15.39
C ASN A 245 5.75 3.29 15.10
N LEU A 246 6.26 4.54 15.09
CA LEU A 246 5.43 5.72 14.92
C LEU A 246 5.12 5.95 13.44
N ALA A 247 3.86 6.10 13.11
CA ALA A 247 3.38 6.36 11.74
C ALA A 247 3.87 5.33 10.70
N SER A 248 4.03 4.07 11.10
CA SER A 248 4.69 3.04 10.28
C SER A 248 4.04 2.86 8.90
N GLN A 249 2.69 2.82 8.81
CA GLN A 249 1.96 2.72 7.54
C GLN A 249 2.00 4.01 6.71
N ILE A 250 2.42 5.14 7.29
CA ILE A 250 2.54 6.43 6.60
C ILE A 250 3.93 6.60 6.05
N ILE A 251 4.94 6.41 6.89
CA ILE A 251 6.35 6.58 6.49
C ILE A 251 6.68 5.53 5.43
N GLY A 252 6.28 4.29 5.65
CA GLY A 252 6.63 3.18 4.77
C GLY A 252 8.08 2.75 4.95
N TYR A 253 8.59 1.93 4.04
CA TYR A 253 9.93 1.34 4.16
C TYR A 253 10.63 1.25 2.81
N THR A 254 11.96 1.11 2.85
CA THR A 254 12.79 0.88 1.68
C THR A 254 13.12 -0.60 1.50
N GLY A 255 13.34 -1.02 0.29
CA GLY A 255 13.71 -2.41 -0.03
C GLY A 255 14.20 -2.57 -1.45
N ALA A 256 14.68 -3.77 -1.79
CA ALA A 256 15.16 -4.11 -3.13
C ALA A 256 14.06 -3.94 -4.20
N ILE A 257 14.45 -3.68 -5.43
CA ILE A 257 13.54 -3.62 -6.58
C ILE A 257 12.91 -5.01 -6.79
N PRO A 258 11.57 -5.15 -6.71
CA PRO A 258 10.93 -6.47 -6.56
C PRO A 258 10.89 -7.28 -7.85
N THR A 259 10.86 -6.63 -9.00
CA THR A 259 10.69 -7.31 -10.29
C THR A 259 11.58 -6.70 -11.37
N ARG A 260 11.97 -7.55 -12.34
CA ARG A 260 12.71 -7.10 -13.52
C ARG A 260 11.92 -6.05 -14.33
N ALA A 261 10.61 -6.18 -14.42
CA ALA A 261 9.76 -5.22 -15.14
C ALA A 261 9.84 -3.82 -14.53
N MET A 262 9.77 -3.73 -13.19
CA MET A 262 9.93 -2.48 -12.48
C MET A 262 11.34 -1.89 -12.65
N TRP A 263 12.37 -2.75 -12.57
CA TRP A 263 13.73 -2.30 -12.81
C TRP A 263 13.93 -1.72 -14.20
N LEU A 264 13.39 -2.33 -15.25
CA LEU A 264 13.49 -1.80 -16.63
C LEU A 264 12.90 -0.39 -16.74
N THR A 265 11.83 -0.09 -15.98
CA THR A 265 11.27 1.26 -15.91
C THR A 265 12.19 2.23 -15.17
N LEU A 266 12.83 1.78 -14.08
CA LEU A 266 13.73 2.58 -13.27
C LEU A 266 15.12 2.73 -13.88
N GLN A 267 15.55 1.80 -14.72
CA GLN A 267 16.83 1.83 -15.42
C GLN A 267 17.00 3.12 -16.24
N ALA A 268 15.92 3.57 -16.90
CA ALA A 268 15.91 4.84 -17.64
C ALA A 268 16.18 6.07 -16.75
N LYS A 269 15.91 5.96 -15.43
CA LYS A 269 16.20 6.98 -14.44
C LYS A 269 17.60 6.83 -13.79
N GLY A 270 18.36 5.81 -14.20
CA GLY A 270 19.73 5.56 -13.71
C GLY A 270 19.84 4.54 -12.58
N TYR A 271 18.77 3.83 -12.21
CA TYR A 271 18.83 2.81 -11.16
C TYR A 271 19.52 1.53 -11.63
N SER A 272 20.36 1.00 -10.76
CA SER A 272 20.92 -0.34 -10.88
C SER A 272 19.96 -1.40 -10.31
N TYR A 273 20.06 -2.64 -10.76
CA TYR A 273 19.16 -3.72 -10.31
C TYR A 273 19.20 -3.95 -8.77
N ASN A 274 20.38 -3.75 -8.18
CA ASN A 274 20.61 -3.94 -6.74
C ASN A 274 20.35 -2.67 -5.91
N ASP A 275 19.83 -1.60 -6.52
CA ASP A 275 19.48 -0.40 -5.75
C ASP A 275 18.24 -0.64 -4.89
N THR A 276 18.15 0.05 -3.77
CA THR A 276 16.96 0.09 -2.91
C THR A 276 16.07 1.25 -3.32
N ILE A 277 14.76 1.02 -3.21
CA ILE A 277 13.72 2.01 -3.49
C ILE A 277 12.72 2.05 -2.33
N GLY A 278 11.93 3.10 -2.24
CA GLY A 278 10.73 3.13 -1.39
C GLY A 278 9.71 2.09 -1.85
N ARG A 279 9.21 1.28 -0.91
CA ARG A 279 8.28 0.17 -1.20
C ARG A 279 6.85 0.53 -0.87
N ASP A 280 6.64 1.40 0.12
CA ASP A 280 5.32 1.83 0.57
C ASP A 280 5.40 3.22 1.22
N GLY A 281 4.24 3.81 1.55
CA GLY A 281 4.13 5.07 2.25
C GLY A 281 4.83 6.24 1.53
N ILE A 282 5.31 7.20 2.32
CA ILE A 282 6.07 8.39 1.85
C ILE A 282 7.39 7.98 1.19
N GLU A 283 8.05 6.93 1.68
CA GLU A 283 9.25 6.40 1.05
C GLU A 283 9.02 6.08 -0.43
N SER A 284 7.84 5.53 -0.76
CA SER A 284 7.46 5.19 -2.13
C SER A 284 6.91 6.38 -2.93
N SER A 285 5.98 7.15 -2.35
CA SER A 285 5.32 8.25 -3.07
C SER A 285 6.27 9.41 -3.36
N MET A 286 7.31 9.60 -2.52
CA MET A 286 8.32 10.66 -2.66
C MET A 286 9.66 10.11 -3.17
N GLU A 287 9.72 8.91 -3.77
CA GLU A 287 10.93 8.27 -4.27
C GLU A 287 11.77 9.21 -5.17
N ASP A 288 11.15 9.91 -6.12
CA ASP A 288 11.87 10.80 -7.05
C ASP A 288 12.56 11.99 -6.34
N TRP A 289 12.09 12.38 -5.16
CA TRP A 289 12.68 13.42 -4.33
C TRP A 289 13.72 12.88 -3.35
N LEU A 290 13.39 11.78 -2.69
CA LEU A 290 14.21 11.18 -1.64
C LEU A 290 15.44 10.44 -2.18
N THR A 291 15.38 9.89 -3.41
CA THR A 291 16.39 8.97 -3.92
C THR A 291 17.73 9.65 -4.17
N GLN A 292 18.79 8.96 -3.81
CA GLN A 292 20.19 9.23 -4.21
C GLN A 292 20.58 8.44 -5.47
N ASN A 293 19.71 7.53 -5.95
CA ASN A 293 20.03 6.56 -7.00
C ASN A 293 19.77 7.06 -8.44
N SER A 294 19.23 8.26 -8.62
CA SER A 294 18.99 8.82 -9.95
C SER A 294 20.29 9.17 -10.67
N SER A 295 20.28 9.14 -12.00
CA SER A 295 21.42 9.53 -12.84
C SER A 295 21.89 10.97 -12.58
N LEU A 296 21.02 11.84 -12.08
CA LEU A 296 21.34 13.24 -11.76
C LEU A 296 22.10 13.39 -10.44
N ARG A 297 22.01 12.40 -9.53
CA ARG A 297 22.60 12.45 -8.19
C ARG A 297 23.74 11.48 -7.97
N LYS A 298 23.81 10.40 -8.76
CA LYS A 298 24.97 9.49 -8.69
C LYS A 298 26.24 10.23 -9.05
N GLY A 299 27.21 10.18 -8.17
CA GLY A 299 28.57 10.54 -8.47
C GLY A 299 29.27 9.42 -9.21
N SER A 300 30.46 9.68 -9.68
CA SER A 300 31.31 8.70 -10.38
C SER A 300 32.79 8.89 -10.05
N ARG A 301 33.46 7.77 -9.98
CA ARG A 301 34.91 7.71 -9.87
C ARG A 301 35.44 6.89 -11.04
N VAL A 302 36.10 7.52 -11.97
CA VAL A 302 36.74 6.84 -13.11
C VAL A 302 38.16 6.50 -12.74
N VAL A 303 38.46 5.19 -12.74
CA VAL A 303 39.78 4.69 -12.36
C VAL A 303 40.42 3.95 -13.52
N GLU A 304 41.73 4.11 -13.70
CA GLU A 304 42.55 3.31 -14.59
C GLU A 304 42.99 2.04 -13.84
N ARG A 305 42.90 0.90 -14.51
CA ARG A 305 43.26 -0.41 -13.98
C ARG A 305 44.42 -1.04 -14.76
N ASP A 306 45.26 -1.78 -14.07
CA ASP A 306 46.27 -2.63 -14.70
C ASP A 306 45.62 -3.93 -15.25
N GLN A 307 46.46 -4.78 -15.86
CA GLN A 307 46.02 -6.08 -16.39
C GLN A 307 45.49 -7.04 -15.33
N MET A 308 45.76 -6.77 -14.04
CA MET A 308 45.29 -7.53 -12.88
C MET A 308 44.03 -6.86 -12.24
N SER A 309 43.41 -5.92 -12.94
CA SER A 309 42.25 -5.15 -12.46
C SER A 309 42.49 -4.29 -11.21
N ARG A 310 43.75 -4.04 -10.83
CA ARG A 310 44.08 -3.16 -9.71
C ARG A 310 44.04 -1.68 -10.16
N VAL A 311 43.47 -0.84 -9.29
CA VAL A 311 43.43 0.60 -9.53
C VAL A 311 44.85 1.16 -9.52
N VAL A 312 45.30 1.74 -10.65
CA VAL A 312 46.60 2.36 -10.81
C VAL A 312 46.53 3.85 -10.49
N ARG A 313 45.47 4.51 -10.96
CA ARG A 313 45.24 5.94 -10.69
C ARG A 313 43.76 6.30 -10.87
N GLU A 314 43.37 7.39 -10.26
CA GLU A 314 42.09 8.03 -10.47
C GLU A 314 42.19 9.02 -11.64
N LEU A 315 41.26 8.89 -12.59
CA LEU A 315 41.21 9.75 -13.78
C LEU A 315 40.25 10.91 -13.61
N SER A 316 39.09 10.67 -12.99
CA SER A 316 38.13 11.71 -12.65
C SER A 316 37.27 11.31 -11.45
N TYR A 317 36.77 12.32 -10.75
CA TYR A 317 35.90 12.22 -9.62
C TYR A 317 34.74 13.20 -9.74
N THR A 318 33.50 12.70 -9.66
CA THR A 318 32.31 13.52 -9.53
C THR A 318 31.66 13.15 -8.20
N ALA A 319 31.47 14.11 -7.32
CA ALA A 319 30.87 13.88 -6.01
C ALA A 319 29.38 13.45 -6.18
N PRO A 320 28.91 12.48 -5.41
CA PRO A 320 27.49 12.15 -5.38
C PRO A 320 26.72 13.28 -4.69
N GLN A 321 25.44 13.41 -5.04
CA GLN A 321 24.52 14.32 -4.37
C GLN A 321 23.52 13.52 -3.52
N ASP A 322 23.22 14.04 -2.34
CA ASP A 322 22.22 13.47 -1.46
C ASP A 322 20.80 13.69 -2.01
N GLY A 323 19.86 12.85 -1.60
CA GLY A 323 18.44 13.03 -1.87
C GLY A 323 17.87 14.24 -1.14
N ASN A 324 16.78 14.80 -1.65
CA ASN A 324 16.09 15.94 -1.03
C ASN A 324 15.30 15.49 0.21
N ASN A 325 15.22 16.37 1.21
CA ASN A 325 14.46 16.11 2.41
C ASN A 325 12.98 16.41 2.21
N VAL A 326 12.12 15.61 2.84
CA VAL A 326 10.67 15.76 2.81
C VAL A 326 10.17 16.09 4.22
N LYS A 327 9.51 17.23 4.37
CA LYS A 327 8.86 17.64 5.60
C LYS A 327 7.36 17.38 5.49
N LEU A 328 6.81 16.67 6.48
CA LEU A 328 5.41 16.32 6.55
C LEU A 328 4.61 17.37 7.33
N THR A 329 3.30 17.44 7.06
CA THR A 329 2.36 18.20 7.89
C THR A 329 2.08 17.49 9.22
N LEU A 330 2.37 16.20 9.30
CA LEU A 330 2.22 15.34 10.47
C LEU A 330 3.01 15.91 11.65
N ASN A 331 2.39 15.99 12.83
CA ASN A 331 3.06 16.34 14.07
C ASN A 331 3.35 15.06 14.88
N ALA A 332 4.61 14.84 15.26
CA ALA A 332 5.02 13.61 15.93
C ALA A 332 4.31 13.38 17.27
N SER A 333 4.12 14.47 18.06
CA SER A 333 3.43 14.38 19.35
C SER A 333 1.95 14.06 19.18
N TYR A 334 1.28 14.64 18.18
CA TYR A 334 -0.12 14.35 17.88
C TYR A 334 -0.29 12.92 17.36
N GLN A 335 0.61 12.47 16.49
CA GLN A 335 0.61 11.10 15.99
C GLN A 335 0.77 10.08 17.11
N GLN A 336 1.74 10.30 18.00
CA GLN A 336 1.98 9.39 19.13
C GLN A 336 0.76 9.31 20.05
N GLN A 337 0.16 10.46 20.36
CA GLN A 337 -1.05 10.50 21.20
C GLN A 337 -2.23 9.82 20.50
N ALA A 338 -2.42 10.07 19.20
CA ALA A 338 -3.48 9.45 18.42
C ALA A 338 -3.35 7.93 18.35
N GLU A 339 -2.14 7.41 18.15
CA GLU A 339 -1.87 5.95 18.15
C GLU A 339 -2.16 5.32 19.50
N ARG A 340 -1.75 5.98 20.60
CA ARG A 340 -2.07 5.51 21.94
C ARG A 340 -3.58 5.46 22.18
N CYS A 341 -4.29 6.51 21.80
CA CYS A 341 -5.74 6.61 22.02
C CYS A 341 -6.50 5.56 21.20
N ILE A 342 -6.17 5.37 19.92
CA ILE A 342 -6.86 4.36 19.10
C ILE A 342 -6.56 2.94 19.57
N ALA A 343 -5.33 2.63 19.96
CA ALA A 343 -4.96 1.34 20.50
C ALA A 343 -5.75 1.02 21.78
N ALA A 344 -5.83 1.97 22.71
CA ALA A 344 -6.62 1.82 23.95
C ALA A 344 -8.11 1.61 23.63
N ASN A 345 -8.66 2.37 22.68
CA ASN A 345 -10.07 2.27 22.33
C ASN A 345 -10.42 0.94 21.65
N VAL A 346 -9.62 0.45 20.70
CA VAL A 346 -9.86 -0.85 20.05
C VAL A 346 -9.82 -1.98 21.10
N ASN A 347 -8.81 -1.98 21.97
CA ASN A 347 -8.68 -3.01 23.01
C ASN A 347 -9.86 -2.96 23.99
N SER A 348 -10.25 -1.78 24.49
CA SER A 348 -11.39 -1.66 25.40
C SER A 348 -12.72 -2.06 24.76
N THR A 349 -12.88 -1.79 23.45
CA THR A 349 -14.06 -2.23 22.70
C THR A 349 -14.09 -3.75 22.58
N ARG A 350 -12.95 -4.38 22.27
CA ARG A 350 -12.80 -5.83 22.22
C ARG A 350 -13.11 -6.48 23.57
N ASP A 351 -12.56 -5.97 24.66
CA ASP A 351 -12.83 -6.46 26.01
C ASP A 351 -14.33 -6.41 26.34
N LEU A 352 -15.02 -5.32 25.93
CA LEU A 352 -16.47 -5.19 26.09
C LEU A 352 -17.23 -6.24 25.28
N GLN A 353 -16.82 -6.50 24.03
CA GLN A 353 -17.42 -7.52 23.19
C GLN A 353 -17.22 -8.92 23.78
N GLU A 354 -16.03 -9.27 24.23
CA GLU A 354 -15.71 -10.54 24.88
C GLU A 354 -16.54 -10.74 26.18
N LYS A 355 -16.71 -9.67 26.97
CA LYS A 355 -17.56 -9.68 28.15
C LYS A 355 -19.03 -9.92 27.79
N ASN A 356 -19.54 -9.34 26.72
CA ASN A 356 -20.91 -9.58 26.24
C ASN A 356 -21.08 -11.04 25.79
N LEU A 357 -20.10 -11.59 25.05
CA LEU A 357 -20.11 -12.99 24.63
C LEU A 357 -20.06 -13.98 25.79
N ALA A 358 -19.50 -13.60 26.93
CA ALA A 358 -19.52 -14.38 28.14
C ALA A 358 -20.82 -14.26 28.95
N SER A 359 -21.74 -13.36 28.58
CA SER A 359 -23.00 -13.08 29.28
C SER A 359 -24.14 -13.99 28.82
N GLU A 360 -24.71 -14.79 29.71
CA GLU A 360 -25.86 -15.63 29.42
C GLU A 360 -27.05 -14.83 28.89
N SER A 361 -27.28 -13.64 29.46
CA SER A 361 -28.40 -12.77 29.04
C SER A 361 -28.22 -12.26 27.62
N TRP A 362 -26.97 -11.95 27.19
CA TRP A 362 -26.69 -11.56 25.83
C TRP A 362 -26.82 -12.74 24.86
N LEU A 363 -26.33 -13.91 25.23
CA LEU A 363 -26.47 -15.13 24.43
C LEU A 363 -27.91 -15.51 24.21
N GLU A 364 -28.75 -15.44 25.24
CA GLU A 364 -30.18 -15.72 25.10
C GLU A 364 -30.90 -14.70 24.23
N ALA A 365 -30.55 -13.40 24.33
CA ALA A 365 -31.14 -12.35 23.49
C ALA A 365 -30.78 -12.51 22.00
N ASN A 366 -29.61 -13.05 21.69
CA ASN A 366 -29.09 -13.20 20.31
C ASN A 366 -29.12 -14.66 19.81
N LYS A 367 -29.77 -15.56 20.53
CA LYS A 367 -29.73 -17.01 20.26
C LYS A 367 -30.13 -17.41 18.82
N ASN A 368 -31.10 -16.73 18.22
CA ASN A 368 -31.55 -17.04 16.87
C ASN A 368 -30.47 -16.67 15.82
N ASP A 369 -29.83 -15.54 15.96
CA ASP A 369 -28.77 -15.08 15.06
C ASP A 369 -27.52 -15.96 15.19
N ILE A 370 -27.21 -16.37 16.42
CA ILE A 370 -26.10 -17.28 16.71
C ILE A 370 -26.41 -18.69 16.18
N HIS A 371 -27.63 -19.21 16.40
CA HIS A 371 -28.00 -20.56 15.95
C HIS A 371 -28.04 -20.71 14.43
N ASN A 372 -28.51 -19.68 13.72
CA ASN A 372 -28.67 -19.72 12.27
C ASN A 372 -27.37 -19.35 11.49
N ARG A 373 -26.31 -19.00 12.18
CA ARG A 373 -25.05 -18.60 11.56
C ARG A 373 -24.20 -19.80 11.16
N ASP A 374 -23.69 -19.78 9.94
CA ASP A 374 -22.62 -20.70 9.51
C ASP A 374 -21.27 -20.19 10.06
N TRP A 375 -20.86 -20.71 11.21
CA TRP A 375 -19.64 -20.31 11.92
C TRP A 375 -18.35 -20.66 11.19
N VAL A 376 -18.37 -21.63 10.30
CA VAL A 376 -17.20 -22.01 9.49
C VAL A 376 -16.99 -20.98 8.38
N LYS A 377 -18.08 -20.60 7.73
CA LYS A 377 -18.03 -19.65 6.60
C LYS A 377 -17.95 -18.20 7.06
N TYR A 378 -18.60 -17.87 8.16
CA TYR A 378 -18.69 -16.51 8.71
C TYR A 378 -18.35 -16.55 10.21
N PRO A 379 -17.04 -16.64 10.56
CA PRO A 379 -16.62 -16.54 11.96
C PRO A 379 -16.98 -15.17 12.53
N LEU A 380 -17.17 -15.08 13.83
CA LEU A 380 -17.47 -13.81 14.49
C LEU A 380 -16.25 -12.87 14.41
N ALA A 381 -16.49 -11.68 13.90
CA ALA A 381 -15.46 -10.65 13.77
C ALA A 381 -15.60 -9.63 14.91
N LEU A 382 -14.59 -9.54 15.76
CA LEU A 382 -14.50 -8.55 16.84
C LEU A 382 -13.56 -7.40 16.43
N ALA A 383 -13.50 -6.34 17.25
CA ALA A 383 -12.61 -5.22 17.04
C ALA A 383 -11.14 -5.68 17.16
N GLU A 384 -10.39 -5.54 16.08
CA GLU A 384 -8.95 -5.85 16.00
C GLU A 384 -8.16 -4.72 15.39
N HIS A 385 -8.85 -3.81 14.71
CA HIS A 385 -8.26 -2.72 13.95
C HIS A 385 -9.00 -1.43 14.23
N GLY A 386 -8.31 -0.32 14.01
CA GLY A 386 -8.93 1.00 14.06
C GLY A 386 -8.03 2.07 13.49
N CYS A 387 -8.62 3.22 13.17
CA CYS A 387 -7.86 4.41 12.82
C CYS A 387 -8.45 5.66 13.42
N LEU A 388 -7.58 6.62 13.73
CA LEU A 388 -7.91 7.95 14.20
C LEU A 388 -7.18 8.97 13.32
N ILE A 389 -7.93 9.81 12.63
CA ILE A 389 -7.40 10.81 11.70
C ILE A 389 -7.71 12.20 12.21
N VAL A 390 -6.71 13.06 12.27
CA VAL A 390 -6.81 14.45 12.70
C VAL A 390 -6.34 15.35 11.55
N LEU A 391 -7.21 16.20 11.07
CA LEU A 391 -6.94 17.19 10.02
C LEU A 391 -7.09 18.60 10.58
N ASP A 392 -6.37 19.56 10.02
CA ASP A 392 -6.68 20.97 10.20
C ASP A 392 -7.82 21.43 9.27
N MET A 393 -8.18 22.72 9.36
CA MET A 393 -9.29 23.29 8.58
C MET A 393 -8.98 23.45 7.08
N GLN A 394 -7.76 23.19 6.65
CA GLN A 394 -7.32 23.15 5.25
C GLN A 394 -7.01 21.73 4.78
N CYS A 395 -7.44 20.72 5.55
CA CYS A 395 -7.23 19.30 5.29
C CYS A 395 -5.75 18.87 5.25
N ARG A 396 -4.84 19.58 5.96
CA ARG A 396 -3.50 19.07 6.21
C ARG A 396 -3.57 18.00 7.29
N VAL A 397 -2.88 16.88 7.09
CA VAL A 397 -2.86 15.76 8.03
C VAL A 397 -1.98 16.11 9.21
N LEU A 398 -2.57 16.28 10.39
CA LEU A 398 -1.85 16.49 11.65
C LEU A 398 -1.50 15.18 12.35
N ALA A 399 -2.39 14.17 12.24
CA ALA A 399 -2.16 12.80 12.66
C ALA A 399 -3.02 11.84 11.82
N LEU A 400 -2.48 10.66 11.51
CA LEU A 400 -3.18 9.54 10.88
C LEU A 400 -2.72 8.26 11.58
N ALA A 401 -3.38 7.93 12.69
CA ALA A 401 -3.04 6.78 13.50
C ALA A 401 -3.79 5.54 13.02
N ASN A 402 -3.05 4.45 12.82
CA ASN A 402 -3.59 3.13 12.56
C ASN A 402 -3.26 2.20 13.73
N TYR A 403 -4.13 1.23 14.00
CA TYR A 403 -3.88 0.15 14.93
C TYR A 403 -4.21 -1.19 14.29
N PRO A 404 -3.35 -2.22 14.41
CA PRO A 404 -2.03 -2.20 15.06
C PRO A 404 -0.92 -1.53 14.22
N THR A 405 0.18 -1.13 14.87
CA THR A 405 1.41 -0.63 14.25
C THR A 405 2.49 -1.72 14.22
N TYR A 406 3.61 -1.45 13.56
CA TYR A 406 4.75 -2.38 13.48
C TYR A 406 6.07 -1.61 13.40
N ASP A 407 7.19 -2.32 13.69
CA ASP A 407 8.54 -1.75 13.63
C ASP A 407 9.09 -1.76 12.20
N LEU A 408 9.31 -0.57 11.62
CA LEU A 408 9.86 -0.37 10.28
C LEU A 408 11.28 -0.95 10.13
N ASN A 409 12.11 -0.85 11.17
CA ASN A 409 13.48 -1.37 11.14
C ASN A 409 13.50 -2.90 11.01
N MET A 410 12.48 -3.61 11.54
CA MET A 410 12.35 -5.06 11.37
C MET A 410 12.11 -5.46 9.90
N LEU A 411 11.39 -4.63 9.13
CA LEU A 411 11.20 -4.87 7.68
C LEU A 411 12.49 -4.67 6.90
N VAL A 412 13.22 -3.60 7.20
CA VAL A 412 14.49 -3.28 6.52
C VAL A 412 15.59 -4.29 6.87
N ALA A 413 15.58 -4.81 8.09
CA ALA A 413 16.51 -5.87 8.50
C ALA A 413 16.31 -7.18 7.69
N GLY A 414 15.12 -7.40 7.15
CA GLY A 414 14.82 -8.58 6.34
C GLY A 414 14.73 -9.87 7.14
N GLY A 415 14.91 -11.02 6.47
CA GLY A 415 14.95 -12.34 7.11
C GLY A 415 13.71 -12.68 7.92
N LYS A 416 13.92 -13.35 9.08
CA LYS A 416 12.82 -13.80 9.97
C LYS A 416 11.99 -12.65 10.54
N SER A 417 12.62 -11.51 10.81
CA SER A 417 11.95 -10.33 11.39
C SER A 417 10.92 -9.74 10.42
N ALA A 418 11.31 -9.55 9.17
CA ALA A 418 10.39 -9.08 8.13
C ALA A 418 9.25 -10.10 7.88
N MET A 419 9.58 -11.41 7.85
CA MET A 419 8.59 -12.46 7.65
C MET A 419 7.54 -12.51 8.78
N ALA A 420 7.91 -12.21 10.02
CA ALA A 420 6.98 -12.12 11.13
C ALA A 420 5.93 -11.01 10.92
N ILE A 421 6.34 -9.84 10.39
CA ILE A 421 5.42 -8.75 10.07
C ILE A 421 4.55 -9.08 8.85
N LEU A 422 5.17 -9.60 7.78
CA LEU A 422 4.48 -9.92 6.52
C LEU A 422 3.49 -11.09 6.67
N GLY A 423 3.74 -12.01 7.60
CA GLY A 423 2.90 -13.17 7.87
C GLY A 423 1.87 -12.99 8.99
N ASP A 424 1.79 -11.80 9.61
CA ASP A 424 0.81 -11.53 10.66
C ASP A 424 -0.61 -11.50 10.07
N ALA A 425 -1.50 -12.32 10.64
CA ALA A 425 -2.88 -12.45 10.18
C ALA A 425 -3.68 -11.13 10.23
N ARG A 426 -3.24 -10.17 11.05
CA ARG A 426 -3.86 -8.86 11.19
C ARG A 426 -3.49 -7.89 10.06
N ASN A 427 -2.70 -8.31 9.06
CA ASN A 427 -2.30 -7.46 7.93
C ASN A 427 -1.70 -6.11 8.37
N LEU A 428 -0.64 -6.15 9.18
CA LEU A 428 -0.02 -4.97 9.83
C LEU A 428 0.35 -3.84 8.85
N LEU A 429 0.67 -4.17 7.60
CA LEU A 429 1.03 -3.20 6.57
C LEU A 429 -0.16 -2.38 6.05
N LEU A 430 -1.40 -2.84 6.30
CA LEU A 430 -2.58 -2.17 5.76
C LEU A 430 -2.82 -0.82 6.45
N ASN A 431 -2.78 0.27 5.69
CA ASN A 431 -3.17 1.59 6.18
C ASN A 431 -4.70 1.70 6.16
N TYR A 432 -5.32 1.45 7.31
CA TYR A 432 -6.79 1.49 7.45
C TYR A 432 -7.37 2.86 7.10
N GLY A 433 -6.64 3.93 7.36
CA GLY A 433 -7.09 5.30 7.06
C GLY A 433 -7.43 5.54 5.59
N ILE A 434 -6.71 4.89 4.67
CA ILE A 434 -6.84 5.11 3.22
C ILE A 434 -7.33 3.88 2.42
N HIS A 435 -7.21 2.67 2.98
CA HIS A 435 -7.58 1.42 2.30
C HIS A 435 -8.89 0.82 2.81
N ALA A 436 -9.22 0.97 4.11
CA ALA A 436 -10.48 0.46 4.64
C ALA A 436 -11.68 1.25 4.10
N ARG A 437 -12.78 0.56 3.90
CA ARG A 437 -14.08 1.16 3.58
C ARG A 437 -15.11 0.61 4.55
N GLY A 438 -15.84 1.52 5.20
CA GLY A 438 -16.93 1.15 6.10
C GLY A 438 -18.23 1.86 5.73
N THR A 439 -19.35 1.20 5.96
CA THR A 439 -20.67 1.84 5.88
C THR A 439 -20.74 2.94 6.94
N PRO A 440 -21.00 4.22 6.56
CA PRO A 440 -20.87 5.35 7.47
C PRO A 440 -22.00 5.46 8.50
N GLY A 441 -23.18 4.97 8.19
CA GLY A 441 -24.36 5.14 9.02
C GLY A 441 -24.66 6.63 9.26
N SER A 442 -25.08 6.97 10.47
CA SER A 442 -25.60 8.28 10.82
C SER A 442 -24.65 9.47 10.63
N ILE A 443 -23.35 9.27 10.40
CA ILE A 443 -22.46 10.37 10.07
C ILE A 443 -22.75 10.97 8.67
N PHE A 444 -23.45 10.26 7.80
CA PHE A 444 -23.88 10.76 6.49
C PHE A 444 -25.05 11.76 6.57
N LYS A 445 -25.77 11.82 7.68
CA LYS A 445 -26.96 12.68 7.88
C LYS A 445 -26.68 14.18 7.74
N MET A 446 -25.44 14.62 8.00
CA MET A 446 -25.03 16.02 7.79
C MET A 446 -25.06 16.38 6.30
N VAL A 447 -24.67 15.45 5.39
CA VAL A 447 -24.78 15.64 3.94
C VAL A 447 -26.25 15.79 3.54
N THR A 448 -27.09 14.90 4.01
CA THR A 448 -28.53 14.90 3.73
C THR A 448 -29.21 16.17 4.25
N GLY A 449 -28.89 16.58 5.48
CA GLY A 449 -29.41 17.80 6.09
C GLY A 449 -29.02 19.06 5.31
N MET A 450 -27.74 19.20 5.01
CA MET A 450 -27.23 20.32 4.23
C MET A 450 -27.81 20.35 2.81
N GLY A 451 -27.95 19.19 2.16
CA GLY A 451 -28.61 19.06 0.87
C GLY A 451 -30.05 19.54 0.91
N ALA A 452 -30.83 19.08 1.89
CA ALA A 452 -32.25 19.47 2.01
C ALA A 452 -32.44 20.95 2.30
N LEU A 453 -31.62 21.55 3.16
CA LEU A 453 -31.64 23.00 3.43
C LEU A 453 -31.26 23.81 2.20
N SER A 454 -30.17 23.46 1.52
CA SER A 454 -29.63 24.21 0.38
C SER A 454 -30.51 24.14 -0.85
N THR A 455 -31.29 23.07 -1.03
CA THR A 455 -32.24 22.93 -2.16
C THR A 455 -33.64 23.40 -1.84
N GLY A 456 -33.90 23.82 -0.58
CA GLY A 456 -35.21 24.29 -0.14
C GLY A 456 -36.22 23.17 0.14
N GLU A 457 -35.79 21.89 0.14
CA GLU A 457 -36.65 20.74 0.49
C GLU A 457 -36.99 20.68 1.98
N LEU A 458 -36.23 21.40 2.80
CA LEU A 458 -36.50 21.62 4.21
C LEU A 458 -36.52 23.11 4.52
N LYS A 459 -37.61 23.62 5.09
CA LYS A 459 -37.71 25.01 5.59
C LYS A 459 -37.11 25.10 6.99
N LEU A 460 -36.52 26.24 7.35
CA LEU A 460 -35.85 26.46 8.65
C LEU A 460 -36.75 26.17 9.86
N THR A 461 -38.00 26.53 9.76
CA THR A 461 -39.01 26.37 10.85
C THR A 461 -39.80 25.08 10.76
N GLU A 462 -39.54 24.27 9.75
CA GLU A 462 -40.26 23.01 9.54
C GLU A 462 -39.89 21.97 10.62
N ARG A 463 -40.92 21.27 11.07
CA ARG A 463 -40.79 20.21 12.07
C ARG A 463 -41.35 18.91 11.55
N ILE A 464 -40.62 17.82 11.76
CA ILE A 464 -40.98 16.48 11.35
C ILE A 464 -41.04 15.59 12.59
N SER A 465 -42.12 14.81 12.72
CA SER A 465 -42.28 13.82 13.82
C SER A 465 -42.00 12.41 13.35
N ASP A 466 -41.30 11.65 14.16
CA ASP A 466 -41.07 10.21 13.93
C ASP A 466 -42.37 9.42 14.14
N MET A 467 -42.90 8.83 13.07
CA MET A 467 -44.10 8.00 13.10
C MET A 467 -43.77 6.51 13.30
N GLY A 468 -42.50 6.15 13.49
CA GLY A 468 -41.99 4.81 13.76
C GLY A 468 -41.52 4.09 12.50
N TYR A 469 -42.41 3.73 11.62
CA TYR A 469 -42.12 3.04 10.37
C TYR A 469 -42.29 4.00 9.20
N TYR A 470 -41.29 3.99 8.28
CA TYR A 470 -41.37 4.78 7.07
C TYR A 470 -41.96 3.94 5.92
N THR A 471 -43.27 4.08 5.70
CA THR A 471 -44.04 3.18 4.83
C THR A 471 -44.23 3.66 3.40
N LYS A 472 -43.63 4.80 3.03
CA LYS A 472 -43.81 5.41 1.70
C LYS A 472 -43.38 4.50 0.53
N TYR A 473 -42.35 3.71 0.71
CA TYR A 473 -41.82 2.80 -0.30
C TYR A 473 -42.00 1.32 0.03
N ASN A 474 -42.40 1.02 1.24
CA ASN A 474 -42.67 -0.34 1.68
C ASN A 474 -43.76 -0.32 2.75
N GLN A 475 -44.94 -0.84 2.42
CA GLN A 475 -46.11 -0.83 3.30
C GLN A 475 -46.13 -2.01 4.30
N ASP A 476 -45.28 -3.02 4.07
CA ASP A 476 -45.15 -4.15 4.99
C ASP A 476 -44.37 -3.73 6.22
N LEU A 477 -45.03 -3.59 7.36
CA LEU A 477 -44.44 -3.18 8.63
C LEU A 477 -43.40 -4.18 9.17
N SER A 478 -43.37 -5.41 8.68
CA SER A 478 -42.36 -6.39 9.08
C SER A 478 -40.99 -6.07 8.49
N THR A 479 -40.94 -5.44 7.33
CA THR A 479 -39.74 -5.11 6.55
C THR A 479 -39.56 -3.61 6.29
N ALA A 480 -40.56 -2.76 6.63
CA ALA A 480 -40.48 -1.32 6.46
C ALA A 480 -39.33 -0.70 7.30
N PRO A 481 -38.57 0.25 6.76
CA PRO A 481 -37.52 0.98 7.50
C PRO A 481 -38.13 1.66 8.74
N LYS A 482 -37.40 1.55 9.87
CA LYS A 482 -37.85 2.13 11.16
C LYS A 482 -36.73 2.95 11.81
N CYS A 483 -37.14 3.87 12.69
CA CYS A 483 -36.19 4.55 13.54
C CYS A 483 -35.61 3.59 14.59
N TRP A 484 -34.38 3.90 15.03
CA TRP A 484 -33.67 3.11 16.05
C TRP A 484 -34.29 3.23 17.44
N ILE A 485 -35.02 4.34 17.71
CA ILE A 485 -35.56 4.59 19.04
C ILE A 485 -36.68 3.60 19.39
N ASN A 486 -36.68 3.14 20.65
CA ASN A 486 -37.72 2.27 21.16
C ASN A 486 -39.09 2.98 21.11
N LYS A 487 -40.14 2.24 20.71
CA LYS A 487 -41.53 2.75 20.59
C LYS A 487 -42.05 3.50 21.83
N ASN A 488 -41.58 3.13 23.02
CA ASN A 488 -41.98 3.74 24.28
C ASN A 488 -41.37 5.13 24.52
N TYR A 489 -40.28 5.45 23.82
CA TYR A 489 -39.54 6.74 23.90
C TYR A 489 -39.65 7.58 22.63
N ARG A 490 -40.54 7.21 21.70
CA ARG A 490 -40.70 7.90 20.41
C ARG A 490 -41.10 9.38 20.56
N TRP A 491 -41.70 9.76 21.66
CA TRP A 491 -41.99 11.14 22.01
C TRP A 491 -40.79 12.05 22.00
N GLN A 492 -39.59 11.50 22.25
CA GLN A 492 -38.30 12.22 22.15
C GLN A 492 -37.98 12.62 20.71
N HIS A 493 -38.49 11.94 19.70
CA HIS A 493 -38.36 12.22 18.30
C HIS A 493 -39.61 12.90 17.69
N ALA A 494 -40.49 13.45 18.50
CA ALA A 494 -41.63 14.18 18.04
C ALA A 494 -41.30 15.66 17.71
N ASN A 495 -41.86 16.17 16.63
CA ASN A 495 -41.85 17.58 16.29
C ASN A 495 -40.44 18.21 16.25
N GLN A 496 -39.46 17.55 15.58
CA GLN A 496 -38.06 17.90 15.51
C GLN A 496 -37.74 18.87 14.35
N THR A 497 -36.90 19.85 14.60
CA THR A 497 -36.16 20.64 13.60
C THR A 497 -34.96 19.84 13.08
N ILE A 498 -34.20 20.41 12.14
CA ILE A 498 -32.94 19.80 11.66
C ILE A 498 -31.89 19.66 12.78
N VAL A 499 -31.81 20.61 13.69
CA VAL A 499 -30.91 20.60 14.84
C VAL A 499 -31.24 19.42 15.74
N GLU A 500 -32.48 19.32 16.20
CA GLU A 500 -32.95 18.21 17.04
C GLU A 500 -32.87 16.85 16.32
N GLY A 501 -33.16 16.79 15.01
CA GLY A 501 -33.04 15.60 14.20
C GLY A 501 -31.59 15.07 14.09
N LEU A 502 -30.58 15.97 14.04
CA LEU A 502 -29.16 15.63 14.08
C LEU A 502 -28.71 15.21 15.49
N THR A 503 -29.10 15.99 16.53
CA THR A 503 -28.80 15.71 17.94
C THR A 503 -29.28 14.31 18.34
N ASN A 504 -30.54 14.00 18.03
CA ASN A 504 -31.19 12.72 18.33
C ASN A 504 -30.85 11.64 17.32
N SER A 505 -30.15 11.98 16.24
CA SER A 505 -29.84 11.05 15.15
C SER A 505 -31.09 10.30 14.61
N CYS A 506 -32.23 10.99 14.45
CA CYS A 506 -33.52 10.41 14.08
C CYS A 506 -33.50 9.86 12.65
N ASN A 507 -33.62 8.53 12.48
CA ASN A 507 -33.65 7.93 11.13
C ASN A 507 -34.88 8.37 10.34
N TYR A 508 -36.08 8.42 10.95
CA TYR A 508 -37.31 8.80 10.27
C TYR A 508 -37.22 10.19 9.67
N PHE A 509 -36.67 11.15 10.42
CA PHE A 509 -36.47 12.52 9.96
C PHE A 509 -35.63 12.53 8.65
N PHE A 510 -34.53 11.78 8.64
CA PHE A 510 -33.63 11.74 7.47
C PHE A 510 -34.14 10.83 6.35
N TYR A 511 -35.01 9.84 6.59
CA TYR A 511 -35.74 9.14 5.52
C TYR A 511 -36.62 10.11 4.75
N GLU A 512 -37.35 10.99 5.46
CA GLU A 512 -38.20 11.99 4.83
C GLU A 512 -37.37 12.97 3.99
N LEU A 513 -36.28 13.52 4.53
CA LEU A 513 -35.42 14.43 3.77
C LEU A 513 -34.80 13.75 2.54
N SER A 514 -34.37 12.52 2.65
CA SER A 514 -33.81 11.76 1.55
C SER A 514 -34.83 11.49 0.46
N SER A 515 -36.05 11.15 0.87
CA SER A 515 -37.16 10.95 -0.07
C SER A 515 -37.52 12.21 -0.85
N ARG A 516 -37.41 13.39 -0.22
CA ARG A 516 -37.66 14.69 -0.88
C ARG A 516 -36.53 15.08 -1.82
N LEU A 517 -35.26 14.85 -1.38
CA LEU A 517 -34.09 15.11 -2.20
C LEU A 517 -34.07 14.24 -3.45
N GLY A 518 -34.44 12.97 -3.32
CA GLY A 518 -34.20 11.98 -4.37
C GLY A 518 -32.72 11.61 -4.52
N GLU A 519 -32.49 10.58 -5.34
CA GLU A 519 -31.13 10.01 -5.57
C GLU A 519 -30.14 11.04 -6.09
N GLU A 520 -30.48 11.75 -7.16
CA GLU A 520 -29.57 12.63 -7.90
C GLU A 520 -29.03 13.77 -7.03
N ARG A 521 -29.90 14.45 -6.30
CA ARG A 521 -29.49 15.56 -5.42
C ARG A 521 -28.71 15.05 -4.21
N LEU A 522 -29.09 13.90 -3.67
CA LEU A 522 -28.35 13.27 -2.58
C LEU A 522 -26.93 12.92 -3.01
N TYR A 523 -26.77 12.26 -4.16
CA TYR A 523 -25.46 11.95 -4.75
C TYR A 523 -24.64 13.21 -5.06
N ARG A 524 -25.29 14.25 -5.61
CA ARG A 524 -24.65 15.54 -5.89
C ARG A 524 -24.06 16.18 -4.62
N TYR A 525 -24.83 16.22 -3.53
CA TYR A 525 -24.30 16.78 -2.27
C TYR A 525 -23.19 15.92 -1.68
N ALA A 526 -23.30 14.61 -1.75
CA ALA A 526 -22.20 13.72 -1.38
C ALA A 526 -20.93 14.02 -2.19
N SER A 527 -21.07 14.29 -3.48
CA SER A 527 -19.95 14.69 -4.36
C SER A 527 -19.37 16.04 -4.00
N LEU A 528 -20.20 17.03 -3.68
CA LEU A 528 -19.77 18.35 -3.21
C LEU A 528 -18.97 18.26 -1.90
N PHE A 529 -19.33 17.33 -1.02
CA PHE A 529 -18.54 17.01 0.19
C PHE A 529 -17.32 16.11 -0.07
N GLY A 530 -17.03 15.80 -1.32
CA GLY A 530 -15.85 15.01 -1.72
C GLY A 530 -15.96 13.50 -1.46
N LEU A 531 -17.14 12.96 -1.13
CA LEU A 531 -17.32 11.56 -0.77
C LEU A 531 -17.37 10.59 -1.97
N THR A 532 -17.29 11.10 -3.19
CA THR A 532 -17.32 10.30 -4.44
C THR A 532 -15.98 10.29 -5.18
N SER A 533 -14.96 10.95 -4.64
CA SER A 533 -13.62 11.07 -5.23
C SER A 533 -12.54 10.68 -4.23
N LYS A 534 -11.35 10.35 -4.74
CA LYS A 534 -10.15 10.26 -3.89
C LYS A 534 -9.85 11.60 -3.24
N THR A 535 -9.18 11.56 -2.09
CA THR A 535 -8.87 12.78 -1.34
C THR A 535 -7.66 13.53 -1.88
N GLY A 536 -6.81 12.83 -2.65
CA GLY A 536 -5.56 13.37 -3.18
C GLY A 536 -4.41 13.35 -2.16
N ILE A 537 -4.53 12.58 -1.09
CA ILE A 537 -3.45 12.40 -0.10
C ILE A 537 -2.17 11.88 -0.78
N ASP A 538 -1.01 12.37 -0.35
CA ASP A 538 0.30 12.06 -0.89
C ASP A 538 0.80 10.63 -0.56
N LEU A 539 -0.12 9.66 -0.43
CA LEU A 539 0.16 8.25 -0.15
C LEU A 539 -0.27 7.35 -1.32
N PRO A 540 0.47 6.27 -1.60
CA PRO A 540 0.09 5.34 -2.64
C PRO A 540 -1.11 4.49 -2.22
N GLY A 541 -1.87 4.00 -3.21
CA GLY A 541 -2.90 2.99 -2.96
C GLY A 541 -4.23 3.50 -2.40
N GLU A 542 -4.46 4.82 -2.26
CA GLU A 542 -5.74 5.34 -1.77
C GLU A 542 -6.92 4.72 -2.52
N VAL A 543 -7.88 4.17 -1.78
CA VAL A 543 -9.11 3.58 -2.31
C VAL A 543 -10.22 4.63 -2.35
N ARG A 544 -11.01 4.66 -3.43
CA ARG A 544 -12.14 5.58 -3.57
C ARG A 544 -13.32 5.14 -2.70
N SER A 545 -13.96 6.08 -2.02
CA SER A 545 -15.27 5.88 -1.38
C SER A 545 -16.37 5.65 -2.42
N VAL A 546 -17.40 4.94 -2.04
CA VAL A 546 -18.57 4.62 -2.87
C VAL A 546 -19.82 5.15 -2.20
N VAL A 547 -20.60 5.97 -2.90
CA VAL A 547 -21.88 6.50 -2.44
C VAL A 547 -23.00 5.89 -3.27
N GLY A 548 -24.05 5.43 -2.60
CA GLY A 548 -25.18 4.75 -3.22
C GLY A 548 -25.91 5.61 -4.26
N SER A 549 -26.06 5.08 -5.45
CA SER A 549 -26.80 5.64 -6.58
C SER A 549 -27.06 4.55 -7.63
N GLN A 550 -27.87 4.84 -8.66
CA GLN A 550 -28.05 3.92 -9.79
C GLN A 550 -26.69 3.54 -10.42
N ARG A 551 -25.78 4.51 -10.59
CA ARG A 551 -24.44 4.25 -11.15
C ARG A 551 -23.60 3.33 -10.30
N THR A 552 -23.82 3.35 -8.99
CA THR A 552 -23.12 2.47 -8.04
C THR A 552 -23.67 1.03 -8.09
N LEU A 553 -24.98 0.88 -8.24
CA LEU A 553 -25.57 -0.46 -8.43
C LEU A 553 -25.23 -1.02 -9.80
N TYR A 554 -25.41 -0.24 -10.85
CA TYR A 554 -25.08 -0.60 -12.21
C TYR A 554 -25.03 0.66 -13.10
N ASP A 555 -23.89 0.88 -13.78
CA ASP A 555 -23.70 1.92 -14.77
C ASP A 555 -23.79 1.30 -16.19
N PRO A 556 -24.88 1.53 -16.94
CA PRO A 556 -25.05 0.95 -18.26
C PRO A 556 -24.06 1.46 -19.31
N ASP A 557 -23.41 2.61 -19.05
CA ASP A 557 -22.45 3.24 -19.96
C ASP A 557 -21.02 2.69 -19.78
N ARG A 558 -20.82 1.77 -18.83
CA ARG A 558 -19.53 1.11 -18.54
C ARG A 558 -19.56 -0.38 -18.86
N PRO A 559 -18.40 -0.97 -19.24
CA PRO A 559 -18.26 -2.42 -19.37
C PRO A 559 -18.56 -3.15 -18.07
N VAL A 560 -19.16 -4.35 -18.17
CA VAL A 560 -19.45 -5.19 -17.00
C VAL A 560 -18.21 -6.02 -16.62
N ASN A 561 -17.27 -5.38 -15.93
CA ASN A 561 -16.08 -6.02 -15.36
C ASN A 561 -15.63 -5.28 -14.10
N GLU A 562 -14.80 -5.94 -13.27
CA GLU A 562 -14.35 -5.40 -11.98
C GLU A 562 -13.63 -4.06 -12.07
N ALA A 563 -12.96 -3.77 -13.17
CA ALA A 563 -12.21 -2.52 -13.34
C ALA A 563 -13.11 -1.30 -13.63
N ASN A 564 -14.33 -1.54 -14.11
CA ASN A 564 -15.20 -0.48 -14.64
C ASN A 564 -16.47 -0.23 -13.81
N GLN A 565 -16.93 -1.21 -13.01
CA GLN A 565 -18.09 -1.04 -12.13
C GLN A 565 -17.64 -0.72 -10.69
N ASP A 566 -18.44 0.06 -9.96
CA ASP A 566 -18.10 0.51 -8.61
C ASP A 566 -18.27 -0.58 -7.54
N THR A 567 -19.07 -1.61 -7.85
CA THR A 567 -19.33 -2.78 -6.99
C THR A 567 -19.24 -4.07 -7.81
N SER A 568 -19.18 -5.21 -7.13
CA SER A 568 -19.23 -6.54 -7.76
C SER A 568 -20.65 -6.97 -8.18
N LEU A 569 -21.68 -6.28 -7.70
CA LEU A 569 -23.07 -6.65 -7.96
C LEU A 569 -23.41 -6.78 -9.46
N PRO A 570 -23.05 -5.81 -10.35
CA PRO A 570 -23.30 -5.93 -11.78
C PRO A 570 -22.71 -7.21 -12.40
N ILE A 571 -21.51 -7.60 -11.96
CA ILE A 571 -20.81 -8.78 -12.47
C ILE A 571 -21.52 -10.05 -12.01
N ILE A 572 -21.93 -10.08 -10.74
CA ILE A 572 -22.69 -11.19 -10.17
C ILE A 572 -24.02 -11.37 -10.91
N VAL A 573 -24.78 -10.28 -11.10
CA VAL A 573 -26.06 -10.27 -11.80
C VAL A 573 -25.89 -10.69 -13.26
N PHE A 574 -24.91 -10.14 -13.97
CA PHE A 574 -24.59 -10.51 -15.34
C PHE A 574 -24.32 -12.02 -15.50
N ASN A 575 -23.49 -12.58 -14.64
CA ASN A 575 -23.18 -14.01 -14.67
C ASN A 575 -24.39 -14.86 -14.26
N SER A 576 -25.22 -14.38 -13.34
CA SER A 576 -26.45 -15.05 -12.90
C SER A 576 -27.48 -15.14 -14.03
N ILE A 577 -27.69 -14.04 -14.74
CA ILE A 577 -28.56 -13.99 -15.94
C ILE A 577 -28.03 -14.95 -17.01
N LYS A 578 -26.75 -14.92 -17.34
CA LYS A 578 -26.14 -15.86 -18.30
C LYS A 578 -26.35 -17.31 -17.90
N LYS A 579 -26.07 -17.66 -16.66
CA LYS A 579 -26.25 -19.02 -16.13
C LYS A 579 -27.72 -19.44 -16.17
N HIS A 580 -28.63 -18.56 -15.77
CA HIS A 580 -30.08 -18.82 -15.79
C HIS A 580 -30.56 -19.08 -17.22
N LEU A 581 -30.25 -18.19 -18.17
CA LEU A 581 -30.67 -18.32 -19.57
C LEU A 581 -30.07 -19.56 -20.23
N ARG A 582 -28.84 -19.93 -19.93
CA ARG A 582 -28.19 -21.18 -20.37
C ARG A 582 -28.97 -22.40 -19.87
N ASN A 583 -29.35 -22.41 -18.60
CA ASN A 583 -30.13 -23.50 -18.01
C ASN A 583 -31.52 -23.61 -18.66
N CYS A 584 -32.21 -22.49 -18.90
CA CYS A 584 -33.48 -22.47 -19.61
C CYS A 584 -33.43 -23.09 -21.02
N GLY A 585 -32.32 -22.87 -21.75
CA GLY A 585 -32.02 -23.54 -23.01
C GLY A 585 -31.77 -25.04 -22.84
N GLY A 586 -30.89 -25.41 -21.89
CA GLY A 586 -30.49 -26.79 -21.63
C GLY A 586 -31.65 -27.74 -21.26
N PHE A 587 -32.65 -27.28 -20.56
CA PHE A 587 -33.89 -28.06 -20.28
C PHE A 587 -34.71 -28.40 -21.53
N ARG A 588 -34.38 -27.83 -22.69
CA ARG A 588 -35.06 -28.00 -23.96
C ARG A 588 -34.11 -28.43 -25.09
N ASP A 589 -32.90 -28.87 -24.75
CA ASP A 589 -31.85 -29.23 -25.70
C ASP A 589 -31.45 -28.07 -26.65
N ILE A 590 -31.63 -26.84 -26.22
CA ILE A 590 -31.21 -25.63 -26.95
C ILE A 590 -29.89 -25.14 -26.36
N TYR A 591 -28.86 -25.07 -27.19
CA TYR A 591 -27.54 -24.58 -26.79
C TYR A 591 -27.32 -23.15 -27.27
N TYR A 592 -27.07 -22.24 -26.32
CA TYR A 592 -26.70 -20.84 -26.60
C TYR A 592 -25.19 -20.68 -26.42
N ASP A 593 -24.52 -20.06 -27.39
CA ASP A 593 -23.11 -19.71 -27.24
C ASP A 593 -22.92 -18.57 -26.19
N ASP A 594 -21.72 -18.50 -25.64
CA ASP A 594 -21.41 -17.60 -24.54
C ASP A 594 -21.45 -16.12 -24.95
N GLU A 595 -21.14 -15.81 -26.22
CA GLU A 595 -21.17 -14.45 -26.75
C GLU A 595 -22.59 -13.93 -26.84
N ARG A 596 -23.51 -14.74 -27.40
CA ARG A 596 -24.94 -14.39 -27.47
C ARG A 596 -25.56 -14.23 -26.08
N LEU A 597 -25.22 -15.12 -25.15
CA LEU A 597 -25.67 -14.97 -23.75
C LEU A 597 -25.15 -13.70 -23.12
N SER A 598 -23.93 -13.31 -23.42
CA SER A 598 -23.32 -12.08 -22.88
C SER A 598 -23.98 -10.82 -23.45
N VAL A 599 -24.25 -10.79 -24.74
CA VAL A 599 -24.97 -9.67 -25.39
C VAL A 599 -26.38 -9.57 -24.84
N CYS A 600 -27.11 -10.69 -24.73
CA CYS A 600 -28.46 -10.71 -24.20
C CYS A 600 -28.49 -10.23 -22.73
N ALA A 601 -27.62 -10.77 -21.87
CA ALA A 601 -27.54 -10.35 -20.47
C ALA A 601 -27.27 -8.85 -20.32
N LYS A 602 -26.30 -8.30 -21.09
CA LYS A 602 -26.01 -6.87 -21.08
C LYS A 602 -27.21 -6.04 -21.52
N LYS A 603 -27.90 -6.43 -22.60
CA LYS A 603 -29.12 -5.72 -23.09
C LYS A 603 -30.25 -5.73 -22.07
N LEU A 604 -30.44 -6.86 -21.37
CA LEU A 604 -31.45 -6.96 -20.31
C LEU A 604 -31.11 -6.02 -19.14
N MET A 605 -29.86 -6.01 -18.69
CA MET A 605 -29.41 -5.10 -17.63
C MET A 605 -29.54 -3.63 -18.02
N ASP A 606 -29.13 -3.27 -19.25
CA ASP A 606 -29.26 -1.89 -19.77
C ASP A 606 -30.72 -1.47 -19.86
N MET A 607 -31.59 -2.34 -20.34
CA MET A 607 -33.01 -2.11 -20.41
C MET A 607 -33.60 -1.84 -19.02
N ALA A 608 -33.24 -2.64 -18.01
CA ALA A 608 -33.74 -2.46 -16.64
C ALA A 608 -33.47 -1.07 -16.07
N VAL A 609 -32.33 -0.47 -16.42
CA VAL A 609 -31.97 0.86 -15.93
C VAL A 609 -32.61 1.97 -16.76
N ARG A 610 -32.68 1.78 -18.10
CA ARG A 610 -33.11 2.81 -19.04
C ARG A 610 -34.58 2.90 -19.29
N THR A 611 -35.40 1.89 -18.89
CA THR A 611 -36.84 1.85 -19.08
C THR A 611 -37.62 1.87 -17.76
N ASN A 612 -38.89 2.19 -17.84
CA ASN A 612 -39.77 2.09 -16.69
C ASN A 612 -40.11 0.63 -16.39
N GLU A 613 -40.27 0.33 -15.12
CA GLU A 613 -40.58 -1.04 -14.65
C GLU A 613 -41.84 -1.61 -15.26
N SER A 614 -42.86 -0.77 -15.55
CA SER A 614 -44.08 -1.17 -16.24
C SER A 614 -43.84 -1.83 -17.60
N ASP A 615 -42.79 -1.45 -18.27
CA ASP A 615 -42.47 -1.88 -19.65
C ASP A 615 -41.46 -3.05 -19.68
N TRP A 616 -40.95 -3.49 -18.52
CA TRP A 616 -39.92 -4.52 -18.44
C TRP A 616 -40.33 -5.84 -19.04
N LEU A 617 -41.52 -6.34 -18.70
CA LEU A 617 -41.96 -7.68 -19.15
C LEU A 617 -41.99 -7.79 -20.67
N ASP A 618 -42.51 -6.79 -21.37
CA ASP A 618 -42.58 -6.80 -22.82
C ASP A 618 -41.23 -6.57 -23.46
N SER A 619 -40.41 -5.67 -22.90
CA SER A 619 -39.03 -5.42 -23.35
C SER A 619 -38.15 -6.64 -23.16
N MET A 620 -38.24 -7.35 -22.03
CA MET A 620 -37.54 -8.60 -21.76
C MET A 620 -37.86 -9.67 -22.79
N ARG A 621 -39.17 -9.88 -23.03
CA ARG A 621 -39.63 -10.87 -24.01
C ARG A 621 -39.06 -10.58 -25.38
N THR A 622 -39.09 -9.31 -25.80
CA THR A 622 -38.52 -8.85 -27.07
C THR A 622 -37.04 -9.16 -27.16
N ILE A 623 -36.25 -8.77 -26.14
CA ILE A 623 -34.80 -9.02 -26.09
C ILE A 623 -34.47 -10.53 -26.14
N LEU A 624 -35.20 -11.35 -25.38
CA LEU A 624 -35.00 -12.79 -25.36
C LEU A 624 -35.30 -13.45 -26.73
N MET A 625 -36.35 -13.01 -27.41
CA MET A 625 -36.68 -13.47 -28.75
C MET A 625 -35.66 -13.03 -29.79
N GLU A 626 -35.22 -11.78 -29.75
CA GLU A 626 -34.26 -11.22 -30.74
C GLU A 626 -32.86 -11.79 -30.56
N GLU A 627 -32.34 -11.81 -29.34
CA GLU A 627 -30.95 -12.18 -29.09
C GLU A 627 -30.72 -13.69 -29.01
N LEU A 628 -31.67 -14.43 -28.45
CA LEU A 628 -31.54 -15.87 -28.23
C LEU A 628 -32.45 -16.73 -29.13
N ASN A 629 -33.28 -16.09 -29.97
CA ASN A 629 -34.28 -16.78 -30.79
C ASN A 629 -35.23 -17.67 -29.95
N MET A 630 -35.57 -17.21 -28.72
CA MET A 630 -36.50 -17.94 -27.88
C MET A 630 -37.90 -17.91 -28.47
N SER A 631 -38.59 -19.03 -28.43
CA SER A 631 -39.97 -19.09 -28.92
C SER A 631 -40.94 -18.27 -28.05
N LYS A 632 -42.07 -17.85 -28.62
CA LYS A 632 -43.09 -17.09 -27.88
C LYS A 632 -43.55 -17.84 -26.65
N GLU A 633 -43.68 -19.16 -26.70
CA GLU A 633 -44.10 -19.97 -25.56
C GLU A 633 -43.06 -19.93 -24.45
N MET A 634 -41.76 -19.96 -24.79
CA MET A 634 -40.66 -19.88 -23.79
C MET A 634 -40.67 -18.58 -23.02
N VAL A 635 -40.77 -17.43 -23.71
CA VAL A 635 -40.67 -16.11 -23.07
C VAL A 635 -41.89 -15.75 -22.22
N TYR A 636 -42.97 -16.57 -22.23
CA TYR A 636 -44.11 -16.43 -21.32
C TYR A 636 -44.05 -17.36 -20.12
N LEU A 637 -43.03 -18.23 -20.03
CA LEU A 637 -42.87 -19.09 -18.85
C LEU A 637 -42.37 -18.32 -17.66
N GLN A 638 -43.04 -18.50 -16.52
CA GLN A 638 -42.63 -17.89 -15.25
C GLN A 638 -41.21 -18.29 -14.85
N SER A 639 -40.78 -19.51 -15.14
CA SER A 639 -39.41 -19.98 -14.89
C SER A 639 -38.32 -19.31 -15.75
N VAL A 640 -38.69 -18.66 -16.84
CA VAL A 640 -37.75 -17.87 -17.69
C VAL A 640 -37.79 -16.41 -17.28
N ILE A 641 -38.99 -15.83 -17.18
CA ILE A 641 -39.18 -14.39 -16.95
C ILE A 641 -39.00 -14.00 -15.48
N GLY A 642 -39.47 -14.85 -14.54
CA GLY A 642 -39.49 -14.45 -13.12
C GLY A 642 -38.12 -14.26 -12.54
N ASP A 643 -37.20 -15.23 -12.75
CA ASP A 643 -35.84 -15.12 -12.22
C ASP A 643 -35.06 -14.00 -12.93
N THR A 644 -35.26 -13.85 -14.26
CA THR A 644 -34.65 -12.75 -15.01
C THR A 644 -35.12 -11.38 -14.48
N TYR A 645 -36.43 -11.26 -14.18
CA TYR A 645 -36.98 -10.03 -13.56
C TYR A 645 -36.34 -9.74 -12.20
N ASN A 646 -36.21 -10.76 -11.33
CA ASN A 646 -35.58 -10.59 -10.03
C ASN A 646 -34.15 -10.10 -10.12
N TYR A 647 -33.32 -10.69 -11.00
CA TYR A 647 -31.95 -10.24 -11.23
C TYR A 647 -31.86 -8.79 -11.71
N MET A 648 -32.80 -8.35 -12.56
CA MET A 648 -32.83 -6.96 -13.01
C MET A 648 -33.28 -6.01 -11.90
N ASN A 649 -34.20 -6.44 -11.04
CA ASN A 649 -34.62 -5.66 -9.89
C ASN A 649 -33.50 -5.43 -8.89
N ASP A 650 -32.56 -6.37 -8.76
CA ASP A 650 -31.38 -6.22 -7.89
C ASP A 650 -30.47 -5.05 -8.30
N ILE A 651 -30.44 -4.68 -9.58
CA ILE A 651 -29.60 -3.58 -10.12
C ILE A 651 -30.37 -2.29 -10.38
N LYS A 652 -31.68 -2.26 -10.14
CA LYS A 652 -32.50 -1.06 -10.28
C LYS A 652 -32.55 -0.26 -8.99
N TRP A 653 -32.18 1.01 -9.09
CA TRP A 653 -32.30 1.91 -7.96
C TRP A 653 -33.74 2.26 -7.66
N GLY A 654 -34.13 2.17 -6.40
CA GLY A 654 -35.47 2.51 -5.92
C GLY A 654 -35.48 3.50 -4.76
N GLY A 655 -36.65 3.97 -4.41
CA GLY A 655 -36.85 4.91 -3.31
C GLY A 655 -36.39 4.35 -1.95
N GLY A 656 -36.48 3.02 -1.76
CA GLY A 656 -35.97 2.35 -0.58
C GLY A 656 -34.46 2.51 -0.40
N GLN A 657 -33.67 2.33 -1.49
CA GLN A 657 -32.22 2.55 -1.46
C GLN A 657 -31.89 4.02 -1.22
N THR A 658 -32.68 4.96 -1.79
CA THR A 658 -32.48 6.40 -1.60
C THR A 658 -32.59 6.78 -0.12
N ILE A 659 -33.63 6.36 0.57
CA ILE A 659 -33.84 6.72 1.99
C ILE A 659 -32.79 6.05 2.90
N LEU A 660 -32.34 4.83 2.59
CA LEU A 660 -31.27 4.17 3.32
C LEU A 660 -29.92 4.85 3.07
N THR A 661 -29.63 5.26 1.83
CA THR A 661 -28.40 6.03 1.51
C THR A 661 -28.37 7.34 2.26
N GLY A 662 -29.48 8.04 2.42
CA GLY A 662 -29.53 9.31 3.16
C GLY A 662 -29.24 9.20 4.65
N ILE A 663 -29.25 8.02 5.22
CA ILE A 663 -28.75 7.73 6.58
C ILE A 663 -27.41 6.98 6.58
N GLY A 664 -26.73 6.94 5.42
CA GLY A 664 -25.42 6.32 5.28
C GLY A 664 -25.41 4.80 5.28
N GLN A 665 -26.49 4.18 4.80
CA GLN A 665 -26.62 2.73 4.63
C GLN A 665 -26.74 2.35 3.15
N SER A 666 -27.39 1.23 2.82
CA SER A 666 -27.42 0.65 1.47
C SER A 666 -26.00 0.26 1.02
N VAL A 667 -25.64 0.53 -0.22
CA VAL A 667 -24.33 0.20 -0.80
C VAL A 667 -23.25 1.28 -0.56
N THR A 668 -23.54 2.27 0.31
CA THR A 668 -22.59 3.35 0.64
C THR A 668 -21.49 2.85 1.56
N VAL A 669 -20.23 2.99 1.12
CA VAL A 669 -19.05 2.69 1.91
C VAL A 669 -18.00 3.80 1.73
N LEU A 670 -17.50 4.34 2.83
CA LEU A 670 -16.58 5.47 2.84
C LEU A 670 -15.23 5.08 3.44
N THR A 671 -14.15 5.68 2.93
CA THR A 671 -12.83 5.57 3.54
C THR A 671 -12.69 6.55 4.69
N PRO A 672 -11.97 6.19 5.76
CA PRO A 672 -11.78 7.09 6.91
C PRO A 672 -11.17 8.44 6.54
N ILE A 673 -10.24 8.49 5.62
CA ILE A 673 -9.63 9.76 5.17
C ILE A 673 -10.65 10.65 4.45
N ALA A 674 -11.55 10.08 3.62
CA ALA A 674 -12.62 10.83 2.99
C ALA A 674 -13.62 11.36 4.02
N VAL A 675 -13.91 10.58 5.07
CA VAL A 675 -14.74 11.01 6.20
C VAL A 675 -14.06 12.16 6.97
N ALA A 676 -12.78 12.06 7.27
CA ALA A 676 -12.04 13.14 7.94
C ALA A 676 -12.06 14.44 7.13
N ARG A 677 -11.81 14.36 5.80
CA ARG A 677 -11.92 15.51 4.88
C ARG A 677 -13.31 16.11 4.86
N TYR A 678 -14.34 15.28 4.83
CA TYR A 678 -15.72 15.70 4.87
C TYR A 678 -16.05 16.43 6.17
N VAL A 679 -15.60 15.93 7.33
CA VAL A 679 -15.81 16.58 8.64
C VAL A 679 -15.07 17.91 8.72
N ALA A 680 -13.84 18.00 8.21
CA ALA A 680 -13.12 19.26 8.08
C ALA A 680 -13.85 20.25 7.17
N THR A 681 -14.49 19.77 6.09
CA THR A 681 -15.34 20.60 5.21
C THR A 681 -16.58 21.11 5.92
N VAL A 682 -17.20 20.30 6.78
CA VAL A 682 -18.28 20.78 7.64
C VAL A 682 -17.77 21.86 8.60
N ALA A 683 -16.68 21.57 9.33
CA ALA A 683 -16.12 22.43 10.36
C ALA A 683 -15.67 23.82 9.85
N ASN A 684 -15.09 23.88 8.63
CA ASN A 684 -14.54 25.13 8.05
C ASN A 684 -15.57 25.97 7.29
N GLY A 685 -16.87 25.71 7.44
CA GLY A 685 -17.94 26.44 6.77
C GLY A 685 -18.16 26.05 5.32
N GLY A 686 -17.83 24.81 4.93
CA GLY A 686 -18.17 24.22 3.64
C GLY A 686 -17.09 24.33 2.55
N LYS A 687 -15.83 24.59 2.90
CA LYS A 687 -14.70 24.67 1.97
C LYS A 687 -14.04 23.29 1.84
N LEU A 688 -14.15 22.65 0.67
CA LEU A 688 -13.54 21.35 0.41
C LEU A 688 -12.13 21.52 -0.15
N TYR A 689 -11.14 21.00 0.56
CA TYR A 689 -9.74 20.95 0.14
C TYR A 689 -9.29 19.53 -0.23
N ASN A 690 -8.21 19.41 -1.02
CA ASN A 690 -7.45 18.18 -1.11
C ASN A 690 -6.77 17.90 0.22
N VAL A 691 -6.64 16.62 0.55
CA VAL A 691 -5.86 16.23 1.74
C VAL A 691 -4.37 16.29 1.38
N SER A 692 -3.57 16.92 2.23
CA SER A 692 -2.13 17.03 2.06
C SER A 692 -1.39 16.47 3.27
N LEU A 693 -0.35 15.69 3.01
CA LEU A 693 0.56 15.13 4.01
C LEU A 693 1.96 15.75 3.90
N ILE A 694 2.29 16.35 2.76
CA ILE A 694 3.55 17.04 2.52
C ILE A 694 3.40 18.52 2.84
N ASP A 695 4.29 19.05 3.65
CA ASP A 695 4.44 20.49 3.91
C ASP A 695 5.37 21.12 2.88
N ASN A 696 6.63 20.72 2.88
CA ASN A 696 7.61 21.19 1.92
C ASN A 696 8.68 20.13 1.59
N ILE A 697 9.44 20.41 0.54
CA ILE A 697 10.59 19.62 0.11
C ILE A 697 11.78 20.57 0.07
N THR A 698 12.89 20.18 0.72
CA THR A 698 14.12 20.98 0.76
C THR A 698 15.30 20.25 0.13
N SER A 699 16.27 21.00 -0.35
CA SER A 699 17.57 20.44 -0.69
C SER A 699 18.26 19.87 0.57
N PRO A 700 19.33 19.06 0.42
CA PRO A 700 20.14 18.63 1.56
C PRO A 700 20.66 19.79 2.41
N ASP A 701 20.93 20.96 1.79
CA ASP A 701 21.43 22.17 2.43
C ASP A 701 20.32 23.03 3.05
N GLY A 702 19.05 22.63 2.95
CA GLY A 702 17.90 23.27 3.59
C GLY A 702 17.20 24.33 2.72
N GLU A 703 17.56 24.51 1.45
CA GLU A 703 16.83 25.38 0.53
C GLU A 703 15.47 24.79 0.18
N ILE A 704 14.39 25.57 0.25
CA ILE A 704 13.04 25.12 -0.11
C ILE A 704 12.92 25.00 -1.63
N LEU A 705 12.76 23.77 -2.11
CA LEU A 705 12.56 23.45 -3.52
C LEU A 705 11.09 23.43 -3.92
N SER A 706 10.21 23.05 -3.01
CA SER A 706 8.76 23.00 -3.22
C SER A 706 8.03 23.21 -1.91
N GLN A 707 7.06 24.11 -1.93
CA GLN A 707 6.12 24.35 -0.83
C GLN A 707 4.73 23.90 -1.27
N ARG A 708 4.04 23.12 -0.44
CA ARG A 708 2.67 22.67 -0.74
C ARG A 708 1.66 23.64 -0.15
N GLU A 709 0.89 24.28 -1.01
CA GLU A 709 -0.21 25.13 -0.61
C GLU A 709 -1.53 24.34 -0.57
N PRO A 710 -2.44 24.61 0.39
CA PRO A 710 -3.75 23.99 0.44
C PRO A 710 -4.54 24.20 -0.84
N SER A 711 -5.03 23.14 -1.46
CA SER A 711 -5.75 23.18 -2.74
C SER A 711 -7.26 23.13 -2.50
N LEU A 712 -7.94 24.28 -2.62
CA LEU A 712 -9.41 24.37 -2.56
C LEU A 712 -10.04 23.79 -3.82
N ILE A 713 -10.93 22.81 -3.67
CA ILE A 713 -11.63 22.13 -4.77
C ILE A 713 -12.95 22.85 -5.07
N ASN A 714 -13.78 23.05 -4.05
CA ASN A 714 -15.07 23.75 -4.15
C ASN A 714 -15.53 24.29 -2.79
N THR A 715 -16.66 25.00 -2.82
CA THR A 715 -17.38 25.43 -1.62
C THR A 715 -18.82 24.93 -1.69
N ILE A 716 -19.36 24.43 -0.58
CA ILE A 716 -20.74 23.92 -0.49
C ILE A 716 -21.73 25.06 -0.71
N PRO A 717 -22.69 24.93 -1.63
CA PRO A 717 -23.69 25.97 -1.87
C PRO A 717 -24.50 26.30 -0.62
N ASN A 718 -24.72 27.60 -0.34
CA ASN A 718 -25.41 28.13 0.83
C ASN A 718 -24.87 27.67 2.20
N ALA A 719 -23.59 27.30 2.26
CA ALA A 719 -22.96 26.90 3.52
C ALA A 719 -22.94 28.06 4.53
N ASP A 720 -22.64 29.27 4.08
CA ASP A 720 -22.70 30.51 4.87
C ASP A 720 -24.05 30.72 5.55
N LYS A 721 -25.12 30.26 4.93
CA LYS A 721 -26.47 30.43 5.43
C LYS A 721 -26.95 29.29 6.34
N TYR A 722 -26.49 28.06 6.15
CA TYR A 722 -27.11 26.89 6.76
C TYR A 722 -26.15 26.02 7.58
N MET A 723 -24.82 26.14 7.39
CA MET A 723 -23.86 25.25 8.04
C MET A 723 -23.90 25.36 9.56
N HIS A 724 -24.22 26.55 10.12
CA HIS A 724 -24.34 26.74 11.56
C HIS A 724 -25.39 25.82 12.19
N LEU A 725 -26.51 25.50 11.47
CA LEU A 725 -27.53 24.58 11.97
C LEU A 725 -27.01 23.13 12.04
N ILE A 726 -26.12 22.77 11.11
CA ILE A 726 -25.46 21.46 11.16
C ILE A 726 -24.50 21.41 12.35
N HIS A 727 -23.71 22.49 12.56
CA HIS A 727 -22.83 22.61 13.73
C HIS A 727 -23.59 22.53 15.05
N GLU A 728 -24.71 23.26 15.18
CA GLU A 728 -25.56 23.25 16.38
C GLU A 728 -26.12 21.85 16.65
N GLY A 729 -26.63 21.15 15.61
CA GLY A 729 -27.08 19.78 15.73
C GLY A 729 -25.96 18.79 16.12
N MET A 730 -24.73 19.04 15.63
CA MET A 730 -23.55 18.25 16.03
C MET A 730 -23.12 18.54 17.47
N GLN A 731 -23.20 19.79 17.94
CA GLN A 731 -22.88 20.14 19.31
C GLN A 731 -23.83 19.42 20.28
N GLY A 732 -25.15 19.39 19.95
CA GLY A 732 -26.16 18.70 20.75
C GLY A 732 -25.90 17.19 20.93
N VAL A 733 -25.13 16.54 20.06
CA VAL A 733 -24.80 15.11 20.18
C VAL A 733 -23.98 14.81 21.45
N ALA A 734 -23.12 15.74 21.87
CA ALA A 734 -22.34 15.62 23.10
C ALA A 734 -23.07 16.09 24.36
N ASP A 735 -24.22 16.78 24.21
CA ASP A 735 -25.05 17.20 25.34
C ASP A 735 -25.74 16.02 26.03
N GLU A 736 -26.25 16.22 27.24
CA GLU A 736 -26.85 15.16 28.07
C GLU A 736 -27.95 14.34 27.36
N SER A 737 -28.72 14.95 26.49
CA SER A 737 -29.79 14.33 25.71
C SER A 737 -29.32 13.72 24.39
N GLY A 738 -28.10 14.00 23.95
CA GLY A 738 -27.54 13.55 22.67
C GLY A 738 -27.06 12.11 22.68
N THR A 739 -26.82 11.58 21.50
CA THR A 739 -26.45 10.15 21.31
C THR A 739 -25.12 9.76 21.94
N ALA A 740 -24.20 10.72 22.21
CA ALA A 740 -22.95 10.50 22.91
C ALA A 740 -22.95 11.10 24.34
N GLY A 741 -24.04 11.69 24.79
CA GLY A 741 -24.10 12.47 26.03
C GLY A 741 -23.61 11.73 27.27
N LYS A 742 -23.90 10.41 27.40
CA LYS A 742 -23.43 9.60 28.54
C LYS A 742 -21.90 9.58 28.67
N TYR A 743 -21.16 9.74 27.58
CA TYR A 743 -19.68 9.71 27.55
C TYR A 743 -19.03 11.08 27.80
N PHE A 744 -19.78 12.17 27.51
CA PHE A 744 -19.27 13.54 27.63
C PHE A 744 -19.84 14.30 28.84
N ARG A 745 -20.76 13.68 29.61
CA ARG A 745 -21.31 14.29 30.82
C ARG A 745 -20.18 14.66 31.79
N ASN A 746 -20.22 15.93 32.27
CA ASN A 746 -19.21 16.51 33.17
C ASN A 746 -17.79 16.57 32.60
N TRP A 747 -17.62 16.40 31.31
CA TRP A 747 -16.34 16.60 30.67
C TRP A 747 -16.04 18.10 30.50
N PRO A 748 -14.85 18.61 30.86
CA PRO A 748 -14.56 20.04 30.85
C PRO A 748 -14.80 20.73 29.52
N TYR A 749 -14.56 20.03 28.41
CA TYR A 749 -14.64 20.56 27.05
C TYR A 749 -15.94 20.17 26.32
N GLN A 750 -16.97 19.68 27.04
CA GLN A 750 -18.25 19.23 26.46
C GLN A 750 -18.90 20.27 25.54
N LYS A 751 -18.85 21.57 25.88
CA LYS A 751 -19.43 22.63 25.08
C LYS A 751 -18.55 23.08 23.90
N GLN A 752 -17.31 22.61 23.86
CA GLN A 752 -16.36 22.96 22.81
C GLN A 752 -16.30 21.92 21.68
N ILE A 753 -17.02 20.81 21.78
CA ILE A 753 -17.05 19.76 20.76
C ILE A 753 -18.34 19.79 19.95
N ALA A 754 -18.25 19.67 18.64
CA ALA A 754 -19.34 19.29 17.78
C ALA A 754 -19.06 17.88 17.22
N ALA A 755 -19.99 16.95 17.40
CA ALA A 755 -19.74 15.54 17.14
C ALA A 755 -20.89 14.83 16.43
N LYS A 756 -20.62 13.65 15.87
CA LYS A 756 -21.65 12.74 15.34
C LYS A 756 -21.20 11.30 15.51
N THR A 757 -22.08 10.49 16.08
CA THR A 757 -21.94 9.03 16.14
C THR A 757 -22.46 8.38 14.87
N GLY A 758 -21.83 7.30 14.44
CA GLY A 758 -22.27 6.45 13.34
C GLY A 758 -22.19 4.99 13.74
N THR A 759 -23.32 4.32 13.79
CA THR A 759 -23.43 2.86 13.91
C THR A 759 -23.97 2.33 12.60
N ALA A 760 -23.25 1.41 11.98
CA ALA A 760 -23.71 0.82 10.74
C ALA A 760 -23.72 -0.71 10.86
N GLN A 761 -24.89 -1.29 10.65
CA GLN A 761 -25.07 -2.74 10.66
C GLN A 761 -24.30 -3.40 9.52
N VAL A 762 -23.53 -4.41 9.86
CA VAL A 762 -22.80 -5.27 8.92
C VAL A 762 -23.47 -6.64 8.84
N THR A 763 -23.90 -7.15 9.99
CA THR A 763 -24.63 -8.41 10.14
C THR A 763 -25.85 -8.23 11.05
N SER A 764 -26.58 -9.31 11.35
CA SER A 764 -27.65 -9.29 12.36
C SER A 764 -27.12 -9.18 13.81
N ILE A 765 -25.82 -9.45 14.03
CA ILE A 765 -25.20 -9.41 15.37
C ILE A 765 -24.60 -8.03 15.61
N ASP A 766 -25.12 -7.32 16.60
CA ASP A 766 -24.72 -5.94 16.91
C ASP A 766 -23.22 -5.78 17.20
N LEU A 767 -22.58 -6.81 17.78
CA LEU A 767 -21.14 -6.78 18.08
C LEU A 767 -20.27 -6.54 16.85
N GLU A 768 -20.75 -6.91 15.64
CA GLU A 768 -20.02 -6.76 14.38
C GLU A 768 -20.28 -5.43 13.66
N ASN A 769 -21.08 -4.53 14.25
CA ASN A 769 -21.37 -3.24 13.63
C ASN A 769 -20.11 -2.38 13.48
N ASN A 770 -20.00 -1.66 12.39
CA ASN A 770 -18.97 -0.64 12.22
C ASN A 770 -19.25 0.56 13.14
N SER A 771 -18.24 0.97 13.87
CA SER A 771 -18.31 2.09 14.81
C SER A 771 -17.57 3.30 14.26
N TRP A 772 -18.30 4.42 14.16
CA TRP A 772 -17.77 5.71 13.72
C TRP A 772 -18.03 6.79 14.76
N PHE A 773 -17.02 7.61 15.00
CA PHE A 773 -17.18 8.86 15.69
C PHE A 773 -16.43 9.97 14.97
N VAL A 774 -17.13 11.04 14.66
CA VAL A 774 -16.53 12.21 14.00
C VAL A 774 -16.81 13.45 14.81
N CYS A 775 -15.87 14.38 14.85
CA CYS A 775 -16.04 15.63 15.57
C CYS A 775 -15.07 16.70 15.05
N PHE A 776 -15.31 17.93 15.51
CA PHE A 776 -14.35 19.03 15.39
C PHE A 776 -14.32 19.86 16.69
N VAL A 777 -13.19 20.46 16.94
CA VAL A 777 -12.94 21.32 18.11
C VAL A 777 -11.98 22.45 17.74
N PRO A 778 -12.03 23.60 18.47
CA PRO A 778 -13.15 24.09 19.30
C PRO A 778 -14.41 24.38 18.46
N TYR A 779 -15.59 24.40 19.10
CA TYR A 779 -16.87 24.62 18.40
C TYR A 779 -16.96 26.00 17.74
N GLU A 780 -16.61 27.06 18.45
CA GLU A 780 -16.71 28.44 17.95
C GLU A 780 -15.69 28.75 16.85
N ASN A 781 -14.46 28.30 17.02
CA ASN A 781 -13.38 28.49 16.05
C ASN A 781 -12.70 27.14 15.77
N PRO A 782 -13.20 26.33 14.86
CA PRO A 782 -12.66 25.03 14.59
C PRO A 782 -11.18 25.06 14.17
N GLU A 783 -10.36 24.26 14.83
CA GLU A 783 -8.93 24.13 14.54
C GLU A 783 -8.57 22.74 14.01
N ILE A 784 -9.24 21.69 14.56
CA ILE A 784 -9.01 20.32 14.16
C ILE A 784 -10.34 19.60 13.92
N ALA A 785 -10.36 18.75 12.90
CA ALA A 785 -11.42 17.81 12.58
C ALA A 785 -10.90 16.38 12.75
N ILE A 786 -11.70 15.53 13.39
CA ILE A 786 -11.31 14.18 13.77
C ILE A 786 -12.31 13.17 13.21
N ALA A 787 -11.79 12.09 12.64
CA ALA A 787 -12.56 10.90 12.31
C ALA A 787 -11.94 9.67 12.96
N CYS A 788 -12.74 8.93 13.72
CA CYS A 788 -12.38 7.65 14.32
C CYS A 788 -13.25 6.56 13.70
N PHE A 789 -12.60 5.46 13.28
CA PHE A 789 -13.25 4.30 12.72
C PHE A 789 -12.71 3.02 13.33
N ILE A 790 -13.62 2.18 13.84
CA ILE A 790 -13.31 0.84 14.35
C ILE A 790 -14.22 -0.15 13.61
N PRO A 791 -13.67 -0.93 12.66
CA PRO A 791 -14.42 -2.03 12.03
C PRO A 791 -14.86 -3.03 13.10
N ASN A 792 -16.05 -3.57 12.97
CA ASN A 792 -16.64 -4.47 13.97
C ASN A 792 -16.60 -3.90 15.41
N GLY A 793 -16.73 -2.58 15.54
CA GLY A 793 -16.54 -1.84 16.78
C GLY A 793 -17.80 -1.70 17.65
N TYR A 794 -18.81 -2.55 17.48
CA TYR A 794 -20.03 -2.66 18.24
C TYR A 794 -20.99 -1.48 18.03
N SER A 795 -20.71 -0.34 18.62
CA SER A 795 -21.61 0.84 18.59
C SER A 795 -20.84 2.11 18.25
N GLY A 796 -21.45 3.02 17.50
CA GLY A 796 -20.82 4.31 17.15
C GLY A 796 -20.47 5.18 18.35
N SER A 797 -21.00 4.89 19.53
CA SER A 797 -20.60 5.56 20.76
C SER A 797 -19.34 4.97 21.40
N GLU A 798 -18.95 3.73 21.08
CA GLU A 798 -17.72 3.11 21.61
C GLU A 798 -16.47 3.72 20.98
N SER A 799 -16.53 4.15 19.73
CA SER A 799 -15.40 4.84 19.06
C SER A 799 -15.19 6.28 19.52
N CYS A 800 -15.99 6.83 20.47
CA CYS A 800 -15.77 8.19 20.99
C CYS A 800 -14.60 8.29 21.97
N HIS A 801 -14.14 7.18 22.56
CA HIS A 801 -13.12 7.20 23.60
C HIS A 801 -11.78 7.75 23.09
N ALA A 802 -11.31 7.28 21.93
CA ALA A 802 -10.07 7.76 21.34
C ALA A 802 -10.11 9.27 21.00
N PRO A 803 -11.11 9.80 20.26
CA PRO A 803 -11.25 11.25 20.06
C PRO A 803 -11.34 12.05 21.34
N LYS A 804 -12.11 11.59 22.33
CA LYS A 804 -12.26 12.28 23.61
C LYS A 804 -10.93 12.41 24.35
N GLU A 805 -10.17 11.33 24.49
CA GLU A 805 -8.87 11.34 25.16
C GLU A 805 -7.85 12.20 24.39
N PHE A 806 -7.87 12.12 23.06
CA PHE A 806 -7.02 12.95 22.21
C PHE A 806 -7.34 14.46 22.36
N ILE A 807 -8.63 14.82 22.33
CA ILE A 807 -9.07 16.22 22.49
C ILE A 807 -8.70 16.76 23.87
N GLU A 808 -8.90 15.97 24.93
CA GLU A 808 -8.53 16.38 26.28
C GLU A 808 -7.03 16.68 26.37
N TRP A 809 -6.20 15.82 25.82
CA TRP A 809 -4.77 16.08 25.73
C TRP A 809 -4.44 17.32 24.88
N TYR A 810 -5.09 17.47 23.72
CA TYR A 810 -4.89 18.61 22.81
C TYR A 810 -5.24 19.95 23.48
N MET A 811 -6.39 20.02 24.12
CA MET A 811 -6.87 21.24 24.78
C MET A 811 -6.00 21.58 25.98
N ASN A 812 -5.60 20.61 26.80
CA ASN A 812 -4.66 20.81 27.89
C ASN A 812 -3.31 21.38 27.44
N GLN A 813 -2.77 20.91 26.29
CA GLN A 813 -1.54 21.49 25.73
C GLN A 813 -1.73 22.94 25.28
N LYS A 814 -2.91 23.27 24.74
CA LYS A 814 -3.25 24.64 24.34
C LYS A 814 -3.35 25.56 25.51
N ASP A 815 -4.06 25.19 26.58
CA ASP A 815 -4.20 25.93 27.80
C ASP A 815 -2.84 26.24 28.44
N LEU A 816 -1.92 25.26 28.45
CA LEU A 816 -0.56 25.44 28.95
C LEU A 816 0.23 26.48 28.15
N ARG A 817 0.14 26.45 26.80
CA ARG A 817 0.81 27.45 25.94
C ARG A 817 0.27 28.86 26.12
N GLU A 818 -1.04 29.00 26.28
CA GLU A 818 -1.66 30.29 26.54
C GLU A 818 -1.20 30.86 27.90
N VAL A 819 -1.05 30.05 28.92
CA VAL A 819 -0.50 30.43 30.23
C VAL A 819 0.96 30.89 30.12
N GLU A 820 1.80 30.18 29.34
CA GLU A 820 3.20 30.57 29.11
C GLU A 820 3.33 31.94 28.39
N ILE A 821 2.43 32.19 27.41
CA ILE A 821 2.45 33.48 26.67
C ILE A 821 1.94 34.64 27.52
N THR A 822 1.05 34.41 28.50
CA THR A 822 0.46 35.43 29.35
C THR A 822 1.29 35.72 30.60
N LEU A 823 2.29 34.91 30.95
CA LEU A 823 3.24 35.23 32.00
C LEU A 823 4.12 36.40 31.57
N PRO A 824 4.10 37.53 32.32
CA PRO A 824 4.93 38.66 31.94
C PRO A 824 6.41 38.26 31.99
N TYR A 825 7.13 38.55 30.92
CA TYR A 825 8.58 38.45 30.82
C TYR A 825 9.27 39.38 31.80
N GLY A 826 9.05 39.22 33.10
CA GLY A 826 9.39 40.18 34.09
C GLY A 826 10.23 39.70 35.27
N ASN A 827 10.72 38.46 35.30
CA ASN A 827 11.60 38.02 36.41
C ASN A 827 12.63 36.98 35.97
N MET A 828 13.31 37.22 34.86
CA MET A 828 14.61 36.58 34.64
C MET A 828 15.66 37.49 35.33
N LEU A 829 15.98 37.19 36.56
CA LEU A 829 17.24 37.61 37.16
C LEU A 829 18.35 36.95 36.32
N ALA A 830 19.01 37.78 35.53
CA ALA A 830 20.27 37.38 34.89
C ALA A 830 21.27 37.00 35.98
N PRO A 831 22.13 35.98 35.79
CA PRO A 831 23.15 35.60 36.74
C PRO A 831 24.22 36.67 36.87
#